data_fcc3f3dba30ccffdd76e147f48bd318c
#
_entry.id   fcc3f3dba30ccffdd76e147f48bd318c
#
_cell.length_a   1.000
_cell.length_b   1.000
_cell.length_c   1.000
_cell.angle_alpha   90.00
_cell.angle_beta   90.00
_cell.angle_gamma   90.00
#
_symmetry.space_group_name_H-M   'P 1'
#
loop_
_entity.id
_entity.type
_entity.pdbx_description
1 polymer ?
#
loop_
_entity_poly.entity_id
_entity_poly.type
_entity_poly.pdbx_seq_one_letter_code
_entity_poly.pdbx_strand_id
1 'polypeptide(L)'
;MIANSPEHGQAVPSLSHRTTRLWRFFTIMLLTCAMLFAGRMVPAGPAHMAMADDETDTATQTTALSITESTPVVTDTSGYHITISISNPTYAATSPGLVTVAYNPSYTFVSRTDIQHWATGDVSIPVRTVLGTATVPSIAANKKVSVKIDAAADSDALKALQMWGPKPLLVTYQATQATDSQSTGSSDGSSGSDRTVDPNTKPIRLHSFLTRSSQGLRNAQTPPMAITMVMPLMNNGQQADKNAIDQLVVHDNGDESDTKSTQSGGGGTDDSTDDGSGNNTDDTENTAATQSSVLTPHDNDALAAKLSLIGKHSDLQTIADPTALASDTGQRIDAVMQPAGFDITAYAAINNVRSYEQAGVGTGAWNARSALAAAPASSNSLPIAWQGKGDWTRQALSTARKQGYQYVIAGHDFDSSTTATVHTGTYTIPTSAGDITVLSEQKELGDLAKGKPTSSDADGETSNAGRIARFVAQSAFYQMEQPYAAMNRNLLVCFGTNMSAAFIDTLMTAVEQSSWLQLTDLNDLIDADAYRTGDKALQIVPQDSHLSERNTRSVTSALESLAESRNDINRFATSVLTDHKASASWIRKIKAAQSTLALHALSSAPRNIDSLVDGAKRLGGGMFGGVSITPTDSITVVSETAKMPVTVRNNHPYPVRVKVSSLTDS
;
A
#
# COMPACT_ATOMS: atom_id res chain seq x y z
N MET A 1 61.41 19.69 41.30
CA MET A 1 61.37 19.46 42.76
C MET A 1 60.15 18.58 43.02
N ILE A 2 60.42 17.29 43.16
CA ILE A 2 60.22 16.43 44.34
C ILE A 2 58.76 16.19 44.62
N ALA A 3 58.22 15.07 44.19
CA ALA A 3 58.17 13.73 44.83
C ALA A 3 57.13 13.67 45.98
N ASN A 4 56.13 12.82 45.90
CA ASN A 4 56.02 11.50 46.50
C ASN A 4 54.57 10.95 46.44
N SER A 5 54.51 9.73 45.99
CA SER A 5 53.44 8.76 46.40
C SER A 5 53.67 8.26 47.83
N PRO A 6 52.73 7.67 48.55
CA PRO A 6 52.60 6.23 48.52
C PRO A 6 51.13 5.67 48.65
N GLU A 7 50.88 4.59 47.96
CA GLU A 7 50.59 3.21 48.40
C GLU A 7 49.49 2.90 49.43
N HIS A 8 48.66 1.92 48.98
CA HIS A 8 48.00 0.83 49.70
C HIS A 8 46.56 1.02 50.26
N GLY A 9 45.73 0.15 49.76
CA GLY A 9 44.46 -0.21 50.39
C GLY A 9 43.51 -1.01 49.51
N GLN A 10 43.80 -2.30 49.27
CA GLN A 10 42.83 -3.26 48.73
C GLN A 10 41.65 -3.39 49.68
N ALA A 11 40.45 -3.23 49.15
CA ALA A 11 39.23 -3.78 49.72
C ALA A 11 38.35 -4.36 48.64
N VAL A 12 38.19 -5.68 48.68
CA VAL A 12 37.29 -6.51 47.90
C VAL A 12 35.85 -6.25 48.39
N PRO A 13 34.85 -5.94 47.55
CA PRO A 13 33.48 -6.09 47.96
C PRO A 13 32.89 -7.43 47.46
N SER A 14 32.37 -8.16 48.42
CA SER A 14 31.63 -9.40 48.34
C SER A 14 30.47 -9.34 47.32
N LEU A 15 30.47 -10.29 46.39
CA LEU A 15 29.28 -10.73 45.64
C LEU A 15 28.31 -11.44 46.58
N SER A 16 27.19 -10.85 46.90
CA SER A 16 26.00 -11.62 47.25
C SER A 16 24.74 -10.72 47.18
N HIS A 17 23.66 -11.28 46.61
CA HIS A 17 22.25 -10.85 46.63
C HIS A 17 21.59 -10.24 45.40
N ARG A 18 22.05 -10.53 44.18
CA ARG A 18 21.20 -10.23 43.00
C ARG A 18 20.87 -11.41 42.06
N THR A 19 21.38 -12.61 42.33
CA THR A 19 21.17 -13.77 41.44
C THR A 19 20.01 -14.68 41.87
N THR A 20 19.41 -14.49 43.05
CA THR A 20 18.31 -15.36 43.57
C THR A 20 16.93 -14.95 43.08
N ARG A 21 16.72 -13.76 42.50
CA ARG A 21 15.39 -13.37 42.01
C ARG A 21 15.15 -13.78 40.52
N LEU A 22 16.15 -13.88 39.73
CA LEU A 22 16.05 -14.32 38.32
C LEU A 22 15.81 -15.84 38.19
N TRP A 23 16.32 -16.64 39.14
CA TRP A 23 16.12 -18.10 39.13
C TRP A 23 14.71 -18.52 39.56
N ARG A 24 14.02 -17.71 40.34
CA ARG A 24 12.62 -17.99 40.74
C ARG A 24 11.62 -17.75 39.61
N PHE A 25 11.88 -16.85 38.69
CA PHE A 25 11.04 -16.66 37.50
C PHE A 25 11.24 -17.76 36.46
N PHE A 26 12.46 -18.28 36.30
CA PHE A 26 12.73 -19.38 35.37
C PHE A 26 12.14 -20.71 35.81
N THR A 27 12.11 -21.00 37.11
CA THR A 27 11.51 -22.24 37.65
C THR A 27 9.98 -22.22 37.58
N ILE A 28 9.32 -21.08 37.71
CA ILE A 28 7.85 -20.98 37.59
C ILE A 28 7.45 -21.11 36.12
N MET A 29 8.21 -20.58 35.19
CA MET A 29 7.92 -20.69 33.73
C MET A 29 8.17 -22.12 33.21
N LEU A 30 9.12 -22.87 33.77
CA LEU A 30 9.37 -24.28 33.40
C LEU A 30 8.30 -25.22 33.96
N LEU A 31 7.73 -24.92 35.13
CA LEU A 31 6.65 -25.76 35.76
C LEU A 31 5.31 -25.58 35.01
N THR A 32 5.03 -24.38 34.45
CA THR A 32 3.81 -24.15 33.65
C THR A 32 3.89 -24.79 32.26
N CYS A 33 5.06 -24.88 31.64
CA CYS A 33 5.23 -25.64 30.41
C CYS A 33 5.17 -27.16 30.58
N ALA A 34 5.59 -27.70 31.75
CA ALA A 34 5.55 -29.15 32.02
C ALA A 34 4.13 -29.67 32.29
N MET A 35 3.19 -28.83 32.75
CA MET A 35 1.79 -29.22 32.95
C MET A 35 0.95 -29.24 31.68
N LEU A 36 1.43 -28.66 30.56
CA LEU A 36 0.73 -28.67 29.28
C LEU A 36 1.09 -29.87 28.39
N PHE A 37 2.09 -30.70 28.78
CA PHE A 37 2.52 -31.86 27.96
C PHE A 37 2.24 -33.24 28.62
N ALA A 38 1.61 -33.30 29.78
CA ALA A 38 1.31 -34.57 30.50
C ALA A 38 -0.18 -34.92 30.45
N GLY A 39 -0.75 -35.04 29.28
CA GLY A 39 -2.12 -35.50 29.15
C GLY A 39 -2.52 -35.86 27.73
N ARG A 40 -2.23 -37.09 27.32
CA ARG A 40 -3.08 -37.96 26.49
C ARG A 40 -2.27 -38.98 25.69
N MET A 41 -2.00 -40.11 26.28
CA MET A 41 -1.99 -41.38 25.59
C MET A 41 -3.26 -42.13 26.00
N VAL A 42 -4.18 -42.36 25.08
CA VAL A 42 -5.30 -43.29 25.21
C VAL A 42 -5.30 -44.15 23.94
N PRO A 43 -5.44 -45.50 24.11
CA PRO A 43 -5.34 -46.44 23.00
C PRO A 43 -6.60 -46.42 22.11
N ALA A 44 -6.37 -46.72 20.82
CA ALA A 44 -7.40 -46.81 19.80
C ALA A 44 -8.44 -47.90 20.08
N GLY A 45 -9.71 -47.50 20.14
CA GLY A 45 -10.90 -48.33 20.06
C GLY A 45 -11.85 -47.81 18.98
N PRO A 46 -12.80 -48.61 18.46
CA PRO A 46 -13.41 -48.41 17.13
C PRO A 46 -14.39 -47.23 17.07
N ALA A 47 -14.46 -46.68 15.89
CA ALA A 47 -15.23 -45.50 15.50
C ALA A 47 -16.72 -45.57 15.89
N HIS A 48 -17.14 -44.63 16.69
CA HIS A 48 -18.49 -44.11 16.70
C HIS A 48 -18.44 -42.68 16.17
N MET A 49 -19.22 -42.40 15.11
CA MET A 49 -19.47 -41.04 14.64
C MET A 49 -20.13 -40.27 15.76
N ALA A 50 -19.37 -39.42 16.45
CA ALA A 50 -19.92 -38.34 17.25
C ALA A 50 -20.02 -37.15 16.31
N MET A 51 -21.25 -36.64 16.13
CA MET A 51 -21.48 -35.31 15.59
C MET A 51 -20.64 -34.33 16.41
N ALA A 52 -19.76 -33.61 15.75
CA ALA A 52 -19.12 -32.44 16.32
C ALA A 52 -20.25 -31.42 16.52
N ASP A 53 -20.55 -31.12 17.77
CA ASP A 53 -21.16 -29.85 18.12
C ASP A 53 -20.18 -28.77 17.70
N ASP A 54 -20.53 -28.11 16.63
CA ASP A 54 -19.94 -26.87 16.17
C ASP A 54 -20.32 -25.81 17.23
N GLU A 55 -19.49 -25.66 18.29
CA GLU A 55 -19.49 -24.43 19.08
C GLU A 55 -19.04 -23.33 18.14
N THR A 56 -19.94 -22.89 17.28
CA THR A 56 -19.87 -21.57 16.70
C THR A 56 -19.84 -20.60 17.86
N ASP A 57 -18.66 -20.00 18.03
CA ASP A 57 -18.46 -18.79 18.80
C ASP A 57 -19.40 -17.73 18.18
N THR A 58 -20.66 -17.75 18.61
CA THR A 58 -21.64 -16.72 18.28
C THR A 58 -21.18 -15.46 19.00
N ALA A 59 -20.21 -14.77 18.40
CA ALA A 59 -19.99 -13.36 18.69
C ALA A 59 -21.39 -12.72 18.64
N THR A 60 -21.90 -12.30 19.78
CA THR A 60 -23.20 -11.64 19.91
C THR A 60 -23.17 -10.44 19.01
N GLN A 61 -23.82 -10.55 17.83
CA GLN A 61 -23.93 -9.47 16.87
C GLN A 61 -24.72 -8.35 17.54
N THR A 62 -24.03 -7.30 17.93
CA THR A 62 -24.63 -6.12 18.58
C THR A 62 -24.76 -4.98 17.57
N THR A 63 -25.77 -4.13 17.78
CA THR A 63 -25.92 -2.88 16.99
C THR A 63 -24.63 -2.09 17.01
N ALA A 64 -24.17 -1.66 15.81
CA ALA A 64 -22.91 -0.94 15.65
C ALA A 64 -23.15 0.48 15.10
N LEU A 65 -22.32 1.41 15.57
CA LEU A 65 -22.28 2.80 15.11
C LEU A 65 -21.08 3.02 14.18
N SER A 66 -21.25 3.87 13.16
CA SER A 66 -20.14 4.37 12.36
C SER A 66 -20.42 5.81 11.89
N ILE A 67 -19.38 6.62 11.81
CA ILE A 67 -19.45 7.96 11.23
C ILE A 67 -19.22 7.84 9.73
N THR A 68 -20.18 8.25 8.91
CA THR A 68 -20.04 8.19 7.44
C THR A 68 -19.57 9.50 6.85
N GLU A 69 -19.92 10.63 7.49
CA GLU A 69 -19.51 11.97 7.11
C GLU A 69 -19.32 12.80 8.38
N SER A 70 -18.36 13.73 8.39
CA SER A 70 -18.22 14.74 9.43
C SER A 70 -17.42 15.93 8.92
N THR A 71 -17.65 17.12 9.52
CA THR A 71 -16.80 18.29 9.28
C THR A 71 -15.42 18.02 9.89
N PRO A 72 -14.36 17.89 9.09
CA PRO A 72 -13.05 17.49 9.62
C PRO A 72 -12.38 18.60 10.43
N VAL A 73 -12.56 19.86 10.02
CA VAL A 73 -12.00 21.05 10.68
C VAL A 73 -13.11 22.06 10.92
N VAL A 74 -13.34 22.44 12.17
CA VAL A 74 -14.31 23.48 12.54
C VAL A 74 -13.60 24.84 12.54
N THR A 75 -14.15 25.78 11.77
CA THR A 75 -13.72 27.18 11.72
C THR A 75 -14.73 28.08 12.44
N ASP A 76 -14.54 29.37 12.41
CA ASP A 76 -15.50 30.34 12.93
C ASP A 76 -16.80 30.47 12.10
N THR A 77 -16.78 29.96 10.86
CA THR A 77 -17.88 30.06 9.89
C THR A 77 -18.43 28.73 9.41
N SER A 78 -17.70 27.59 9.60
CA SER A 78 -18.06 26.32 8.97
C SER A 78 -19.28 25.61 9.57
N GLY A 79 -19.63 25.87 10.83
CA GLY A 79 -20.52 24.97 11.56
C GLY A 79 -19.90 23.58 11.78
N TYR A 80 -20.72 22.64 12.24
CA TYR A 80 -20.35 21.23 12.37
C TYR A 80 -21.47 20.34 11.86
N HIS A 81 -21.13 19.47 10.95
CA HIS A 81 -22.02 18.46 10.37
C HIS A 81 -21.48 17.06 10.66
N ILE A 82 -22.38 16.10 10.99
CA ILE A 82 -22.04 14.69 11.14
C ILE A 82 -23.19 13.81 10.69
N THR A 83 -22.85 12.77 9.91
CA THR A 83 -23.78 11.70 9.52
C THR A 83 -23.34 10.40 10.19
N ILE A 84 -24.25 9.78 10.94
CA ILE A 84 -24.03 8.56 11.70
C ILE A 84 -24.86 7.46 11.11
N SER A 85 -24.23 6.34 10.77
CA SER A 85 -24.90 5.11 10.36
C SER A 85 -25.01 4.17 11.56
N ILE A 86 -26.23 3.69 11.80
CA ILE A 86 -26.53 2.69 12.82
C ILE A 86 -26.90 1.40 12.09
N SER A 87 -26.15 0.33 12.30
CA SER A 87 -26.39 -0.98 11.70
C SER A 87 -26.93 -1.95 12.75
N ASN A 88 -27.96 -2.69 12.37
CA ASN A 88 -28.51 -3.79 13.15
C ASN A 88 -28.12 -5.13 12.50
N PRO A 89 -27.02 -5.76 12.87
CA PRO A 89 -26.63 -7.06 12.31
C PRO A 89 -27.41 -8.24 12.91
N THR A 90 -28.31 -7.99 13.88
CA THR A 90 -29.05 -9.03 14.58
C THR A 90 -30.23 -9.56 13.73
N TYR A 91 -30.79 -10.68 14.15
CA TYR A 91 -31.96 -11.30 13.51
C TYR A 91 -33.30 -10.70 13.95
N ALA A 92 -33.32 -9.77 14.89
CA ALA A 92 -34.51 -9.09 15.39
C ALA A 92 -34.45 -7.59 15.11
N ALA A 93 -35.59 -6.94 14.98
CA ALA A 93 -35.66 -5.49 14.86
C ALA A 93 -35.24 -4.84 16.20
N THR A 94 -34.50 -3.71 16.12
CA THR A 94 -34.17 -2.91 17.30
C THR A 94 -35.38 -2.07 17.73
N SER A 95 -35.43 -1.70 19.00
CA SER A 95 -36.34 -0.62 19.44
C SER A 95 -35.96 0.72 18.78
N PRO A 96 -36.92 1.65 18.64
CA PRO A 96 -36.57 3.05 18.31
C PRO A 96 -35.55 3.60 19.31
N GLY A 97 -34.76 4.59 18.89
CA GLY A 97 -33.71 5.13 19.75
C GLY A 97 -33.45 6.61 19.51
N LEU A 98 -32.52 7.13 20.29
CA LEU A 98 -32.01 8.50 20.19
C LEU A 98 -30.50 8.44 20.00
N VAL A 99 -29.99 9.13 18.98
CA VAL A 99 -28.57 9.44 18.83
C VAL A 99 -28.32 10.83 19.42
N THR A 100 -27.29 10.92 20.28
CA THR A 100 -26.81 12.18 20.82
C THR A 100 -25.33 12.33 20.42
N VAL A 101 -24.98 13.51 19.89
CA VAL A 101 -23.59 13.91 19.63
C VAL A 101 -23.22 15.02 20.61
N ALA A 102 -22.21 14.75 21.42
CA ALA A 102 -21.74 15.69 22.44
C ALA A 102 -20.22 15.72 22.47
N TYR A 103 -19.66 16.82 22.97
CA TYR A 103 -18.21 17.00 23.09
C TYR A 103 -17.86 17.81 24.35
N ASN A 104 -16.55 17.95 24.63
CA ASN A 104 -16.05 18.79 25.71
C ASN A 104 -15.23 19.95 25.14
N PRO A 105 -15.76 21.19 25.07
CA PRO A 105 -15.06 22.35 24.50
C PRO A 105 -13.82 22.77 25.29
N SER A 106 -13.79 22.50 26.61
CA SER A 106 -12.74 22.96 27.51
C SER A 106 -11.63 21.93 27.72
N TYR A 107 -11.81 20.67 27.22
CA TYR A 107 -10.79 19.64 27.39
C TYR A 107 -9.60 19.90 26.46
N THR A 108 -8.41 19.65 26.96
CA THR A 108 -7.17 19.67 26.18
C THR A 108 -6.42 18.38 26.43
N PHE A 109 -6.17 17.61 25.37
CA PHE A 109 -5.34 16.43 25.44
C PHE A 109 -3.91 16.80 25.83
N VAL A 110 -3.31 16.05 26.76
CA VAL A 110 -2.00 16.38 27.35
C VAL A 110 -0.88 15.44 26.87
N SER A 111 -1.22 14.31 26.25
CA SER A 111 -0.26 13.37 25.71
C SER A 111 -0.84 12.57 24.53
N ARG A 112 0.04 11.92 23.75
CA ARG A 112 -0.38 10.99 22.69
C ARG A 112 -1.13 9.78 23.25
N THR A 113 -0.74 9.33 24.44
CA THR A 113 -1.44 8.27 25.16
C THR A 113 -2.86 8.70 25.56
N ASP A 114 -3.04 9.94 26.00
CA ASP A 114 -4.35 10.47 26.36
C ASP A 114 -5.31 10.50 25.15
N ILE A 115 -4.81 10.95 23.99
CA ILE A 115 -5.58 10.94 22.74
C ILE A 115 -5.91 9.51 22.27
N GLN A 116 -4.97 8.57 22.46
CA GLN A 116 -5.17 7.18 22.12
C GLN A 116 -6.19 6.49 23.03
N HIS A 117 -6.07 6.68 24.35
CA HIS A 117 -7.02 6.13 25.32
C HIS A 117 -8.44 6.67 25.11
N TRP A 118 -8.58 7.91 24.66
CA TRP A 118 -9.89 8.41 24.24
C TRP A 118 -10.42 7.68 23.00
N ALA A 119 -9.60 7.48 21.98
CA ALA A 119 -9.99 6.78 20.75
C ALA A 119 -10.44 5.34 20.99
N THR A 120 -9.76 4.63 21.90
CA THR A 120 -10.07 3.24 22.29
C THR A 120 -11.17 3.12 23.34
N GLY A 121 -11.60 4.26 23.94
CA GLY A 121 -12.61 4.24 25.01
C GLY A 121 -12.08 3.81 26.37
N ASP A 122 -10.76 3.71 26.54
CA ASP A 122 -10.12 3.31 27.81
C ASP A 122 -10.20 4.40 28.88
N VAL A 123 -10.42 5.65 28.46
CA VAL A 123 -10.59 6.79 29.38
C VAL A 123 -11.98 7.39 29.26
N SER A 124 -12.58 7.72 30.41
CA SER A 124 -13.86 8.43 30.44
C SER A 124 -13.64 9.91 30.64
N ILE A 125 -13.84 10.69 29.59
CA ILE A 125 -13.80 12.15 29.63
C ILE A 125 -15.25 12.67 29.63
N PRO A 126 -15.65 13.53 30.58
CA PRO A 126 -16.99 14.08 30.58
C PRO A 126 -17.25 14.95 29.32
N VAL A 127 -18.27 14.60 28.54
CA VAL A 127 -18.74 15.34 27.38
C VAL A 127 -20.15 15.85 27.66
N ARG A 128 -20.30 17.16 27.87
CA ARG A 128 -21.55 17.79 28.34
C ARG A 128 -22.17 18.76 27.36
N THR A 129 -21.42 19.26 26.39
CA THR A 129 -21.94 20.19 25.39
C THR A 129 -22.53 19.39 24.23
N VAL A 130 -23.84 19.37 24.12
CA VAL A 130 -24.58 18.69 23.09
C VAL A 130 -24.57 19.48 21.79
N LEU A 131 -24.06 18.92 20.72
CA LEU A 131 -24.11 19.49 19.36
C LEU A 131 -25.49 19.29 18.72
N GLY A 132 -26.12 18.17 19.01
CA GLY A 132 -27.45 17.85 18.53
C GLY A 132 -27.87 16.43 18.87
N THR A 133 -29.15 16.16 18.61
CA THR A 133 -29.80 14.87 18.80
C THR A 133 -30.62 14.51 17.57
N ALA A 134 -30.74 13.22 17.30
CA ALA A 134 -31.60 12.71 16.20
C ALA A 134 -32.34 11.44 16.63
N THR A 135 -33.62 11.37 16.32
CA THR A 135 -34.43 10.18 16.57
C THR A 135 -34.13 9.12 15.52
N VAL A 136 -34.01 7.89 15.96
CA VAL A 136 -33.75 6.71 15.14
C VAL A 136 -35.00 5.83 15.16
N PRO A 137 -35.60 5.49 14.01
CA PRO A 137 -36.71 4.54 13.98
C PRO A 137 -36.23 3.13 14.36
N SER A 138 -37.16 2.19 14.57
CA SER A 138 -36.85 0.77 14.66
C SER A 138 -36.10 0.32 13.41
N ILE A 139 -34.97 -0.37 13.60
CA ILE A 139 -34.11 -0.87 12.51
C ILE A 139 -34.38 -2.36 12.36
N ALA A 140 -34.91 -2.78 11.21
CA ALA A 140 -35.17 -4.17 10.93
C ALA A 140 -33.88 -5.01 10.94
N ALA A 141 -34.02 -6.33 11.12
CA ALA A 141 -32.91 -7.28 11.10
C ALA A 141 -32.03 -7.10 9.84
N ASN A 142 -30.72 -7.10 10.02
CA ASN A 142 -29.71 -6.93 8.96
C ASN A 142 -29.88 -5.64 8.11
N LYS A 143 -30.44 -4.59 8.69
CA LYS A 143 -30.59 -3.27 8.05
C LYS A 143 -29.78 -2.21 8.77
N LYS A 144 -29.61 -1.09 8.08
CA LYS A 144 -28.95 0.12 8.62
C LYS A 144 -29.79 1.35 8.35
N VAL A 145 -29.67 2.34 9.22
CA VAL A 145 -30.31 3.66 9.11
C VAL A 145 -29.22 4.72 9.33
N SER A 146 -29.29 5.81 8.58
CA SER A 146 -28.38 6.95 8.76
C SER A 146 -29.16 8.16 9.29
N VAL A 147 -28.59 8.87 10.24
CA VAL A 147 -29.13 10.12 10.79
C VAL A 147 -28.12 11.23 10.63
N LYS A 148 -28.59 12.44 10.41
CA LYS A 148 -27.78 13.66 10.28
C LYS A 148 -27.99 14.57 11.47
N ILE A 149 -26.92 15.18 11.92
CA ILE A 149 -26.92 16.20 12.96
C ILE A 149 -26.09 17.38 12.47
N ASP A 150 -26.69 18.55 12.48
CA ASP A 150 -26.07 19.80 12.03
C ASP A 150 -26.09 20.80 13.20
N ALA A 151 -24.94 21.40 13.49
CA ALA A 151 -24.80 22.50 14.41
C ALA A 151 -24.31 23.73 13.62
N ALA A 152 -25.13 24.80 13.60
CA ALA A 152 -24.78 26.02 12.92
C ALA A 152 -23.57 26.70 13.59
N ALA A 153 -22.76 27.44 12.82
CA ALA A 153 -21.54 28.10 13.32
C ALA A 153 -21.85 29.06 14.49
N ASP A 154 -23.03 29.68 14.48
CA ASP A 154 -23.50 30.60 15.51
C ASP A 154 -24.25 29.93 16.67
N SER A 155 -24.34 28.61 16.70
CA SER A 155 -24.95 27.83 17.79
C SER A 155 -24.17 28.04 19.10
N ASP A 156 -24.88 28.02 20.23
CA ASP A 156 -24.26 28.17 21.56
C ASP A 156 -23.26 27.05 21.84
N ALA A 157 -23.55 25.86 21.30
CA ALA A 157 -22.64 24.72 21.39
C ALA A 157 -21.29 25.03 20.75
N LEU A 158 -21.24 25.56 19.51
CA LEU A 158 -19.99 25.89 18.83
C LEU A 158 -19.33 27.17 19.33
N LYS A 159 -20.11 28.16 19.80
CA LYS A 159 -19.58 29.35 20.47
C LYS A 159 -18.82 29.03 21.76
N ALA A 160 -19.15 27.93 22.43
CA ALA A 160 -18.40 27.45 23.60
C ALA A 160 -16.98 26.99 23.26
N LEU A 161 -16.67 26.73 21.97
CA LEU A 161 -15.39 26.23 21.49
C LEU A 161 -14.39 27.38 21.28
N GLN A 162 -13.80 27.85 22.37
CA GLN A 162 -12.89 29.01 22.39
C GLN A 162 -11.41 28.64 22.26
N MET A 163 -11.08 27.35 22.31
CA MET A 163 -9.71 26.86 22.25
C MET A 163 -9.50 26.01 20.98
N TRP A 164 -8.44 26.29 20.22
CA TRP A 164 -8.08 25.48 19.06
C TRP A 164 -7.61 24.08 19.45
N GLY A 165 -7.51 23.18 18.45
CA GLY A 165 -7.02 21.83 18.62
C GLY A 165 -8.14 20.80 18.82
N PRO A 166 -7.76 19.54 19.04
CA PRO A 166 -8.71 18.44 19.15
C PRO A 166 -9.48 18.46 20.45
N LYS A 167 -10.76 18.10 20.35
CA LYS A 167 -11.67 17.96 21.49
C LYS A 167 -12.29 16.55 21.46
N PRO A 168 -12.50 15.91 22.63
CA PRO A 168 -13.18 14.63 22.68
C PRO A 168 -14.64 14.76 22.25
N LEU A 169 -15.04 14.03 21.24
CA LEU A 169 -16.38 13.90 20.70
C LEU A 169 -16.91 12.50 20.98
N LEU A 170 -18.15 12.42 21.49
CA LEU A 170 -18.83 11.15 21.76
C LEU A 170 -20.17 11.11 21.01
N VAL A 171 -20.35 10.05 20.25
CA VAL A 171 -21.63 9.65 19.69
C VAL A 171 -22.22 8.58 20.59
N THR A 172 -23.46 8.81 21.06
CA THR A 172 -24.16 7.85 21.92
C THR A 172 -25.50 7.48 21.27
N TYR A 173 -25.75 6.19 21.12
CA TYR A 173 -27.06 5.67 20.72
C TYR A 173 -27.70 4.96 21.93
N GLN A 174 -28.95 5.28 22.22
CA GLN A 174 -29.70 4.66 23.28
C GLN A 174 -31.14 4.37 22.82
N ALA A 175 -31.62 3.16 23.10
CA ALA A 175 -33.00 2.80 22.81
C ALA A 175 -33.97 3.66 23.65
N THR A 176 -35.15 3.94 23.09
CA THR A 176 -36.21 4.68 23.76
C THR A 176 -37.43 3.79 23.94
N GLN A 177 -38.17 3.99 25.04
CA GLN A 177 -39.47 3.38 25.28
C GLN A 177 -40.57 4.42 25.00
N ALA A 178 -41.73 3.94 24.49
CA ALA A 178 -42.91 4.76 24.45
C ALA A 178 -43.39 4.99 25.89
N THR A 179 -43.48 6.23 26.29
CA THR A 179 -44.12 6.59 27.57
C THR A 179 -45.65 6.43 27.37
N ASP A 180 -46.26 5.41 27.99
CA ASP A 180 -47.69 5.36 28.14
C ASP A 180 -48.12 6.47 29.09
N SER A 181 -48.28 7.69 28.56
CA SER A 181 -48.93 8.76 29.28
C SER A 181 -50.45 8.47 29.27
N GLN A 182 -50.91 7.74 30.28
CA GLN A 182 -52.31 7.80 30.64
C GLN A 182 -52.60 9.21 31.19
N SER A 183 -52.80 10.18 30.31
CA SER A 183 -53.43 11.44 30.66
C SER A 183 -54.87 11.38 30.18
N THR A 184 -55.76 11.21 31.13
CA THR A 184 -57.18 11.54 30.99
C THR A 184 -57.34 12.98 30.58
N GLY A 185 -57.85 13.23 29.37
CA GLY A 185 -58.60 14.39 28.95
C GLY A 185 -57.80 15.64 28.61
N SER A 186 -57.56 15.84 27.31
CA SER A 186 -57.84 17.03 26.52
C SER A 186 -57.40 16.83 25.09
N SER A 187 -58.34 16.92 24.18
CA SER A 187 -58.16 16.90 22.74
C SER A 187 -57.57 18.23 22.29
N ASP A 188 -56.24 18.26 22.05
CA ASP A 188 -55.63 19.20 21.12
C ASP A 188 -54.56 18.47 20.32
N GLY A 189 -54.73 18.47 19.00
CA GLY A 189 -53.97 17.68 18.06
C GLY A 189 -52.54 18.16 17.86
N SER A 190 -51.65 17.60 18.66
CA SER A 190 -50.22 17.57 18.41
C SER A 190 -49.68 16.21 18.84
N SER A 191 -49.58 15.28 17.90
CA SER A 191 -49.04 13.94 18.12
C SER A 191 -47.53 13.99 18.20
N GLY A 192 -46.98 14.53 19.28
CA GLY A 192 -45.61 14.32 19.73
C GLY A 192 -45.63 13.21 20.77
N SER A 193 -45.39 11.97 20.42
CA SER A 193 -45.14 10.91 21.39
C SER A 193 -43.85 11.27 22.16
N ASP A 194 -44.00 11.69 23.40
CA ASP A 194 -42.89 11.85 24.35
C ASP A 194 -42.19 10.48 24.51
N ARG A 195 -41.02 10.32 23.90
CA ARG A 195 -40.20 9.11 24.04
C ARG A 195 -39.13 9.39 25.07
N THR A 196 -39.12 8.64 26.15
CA THR A 196 -38.06 8.69 27.14
C THR A 196 -37.02 7.62 26.88
N VAL A 197 -35.77 7.92 27.20
CA VAL A 197 -34.65 6.98 27.13
C VAL A 197 -34.94 5.78 28.04
N ASP A 198 -34.76 4.56 27.51
CA ASP A 198 -34.91 3.34 28.30
C ASP A 198 -33.73 3.20 29.28
N PRO A 199 -33.93 3.33 30.61
CA PRO A 199 -32.85 3.25 31.58
C PRO A 199 -32.26 1.84 31.69
N ASN A 200 -32.92 0.80 31.18
CA ASN A 200 -32.46 -0.57 31.26
C ASN A 200 -31.56 -0.99 30.10
N THR A 201 -31.47 -0.20 29.05
CA THR A 201 -30.59 -0.47 27.91
C THR A 201 -29.25 0.25 28.04
N LYS A 202 -28.15 -0.53 27.91
CA LYS A 202 -26.80 0.05 27.91
C LYS A 202 -26.62 0.90 26.64
N PRO A 203 -26.19 2.18 26.77
CA PRO A 203 -25.91 3.00 25.61
C PRO A 203 -24.73 2.47 24.82
N ILE A 204 -24.84 2.48 23.49
CA ILE A 204 -23.73 2.20 22.57
C ILE A 204 -23.00 3.52 22.37
N ARG A 205 -21.68 3.50 22.47
CA ARG A 205 -20.81 4.68 22.42
C ARG A 205 -19.81 4.53 21.30
N LEU A 206 -19.53 5.64 20.62
CA LEU A 206 -18.48 5.73 19.60
C LEU A 206 -17.64 6.98 19.90
N HIS A 207 -16.35 6.78 20.14
CA HIS A 207 -15.42 7.86 20.45
C HIS A 207 -14.83 8.43 19.17
N SER A 208 -14.77 9.75 19.06
CA SER A 208 -14.20 10.46 17.91
C SER A 208 -13.66 11.83 18.36
N PHE A 209 -13.37 12.69 17.39
CA PHE A 209 -12.76 13.99 17.64
C PHE A 209 -13.51 15.09 16.89
N LEU A 210 -13.57 16.26 17.52
CA LEU A 210 -13.92 17.52 16.90
C LEU A 210 -12.70 18.43 17.00
N THR A 211 -12.16 18.90 15.87
CA THR A 211 -10.96 19.73 15.88
C THR A 211 -11.28 21.13 15.42
N ARG A 212 -10.92 22.10 16.28
CA ARG A 212 -11.10 23.54 16.02
C ARG A 212 -9.83 24.13 15.42
N SER A 213 -9.97 24.85 14.29
CA SER A 213 -8.91 25.67 13.72
C SER A 213 -8.58 26.88 14.62
N SER A 214 -7.35 27.36 14.51
CA SER A 214 -6.94 28.60 15.18
C SER A 214 -7.53 29.87 14.55
N GLN A 215 -8.10 29.77 13.35
CA GLN A 215 -8.72 30.89 12.65
C GLN A 215 -9.83 31.55 13.51
N GLY A 216 -9.83 32.88 13.57
CA GLY A 216 -10.79 33.65 14.38
C GLY A 216 -10.50 33.63 15.89
N LEU A 217 -9.49 32.90 16.39
CA LEU A 217 -9.09 32.88 17.80
C LEU A 217 -7.93 33.85 18.05
N ARG A 218 -8.06 34.71 19.10
CA ARG A 218 -7.12 35.84 19.35
C ARG A 218 -5.71 35.40 19.78
N ASN A 219 -5.50 34.18 20.30
CA ASN A 219 -4.27 33.80 21.01
C ASN A 219 -3.65 32.48 20.47
N ALA A 220 -3.87 32.12 19.22
CA ALA A 220 -3.50 30.81 18.73
C ALA A 220 -2.55 30.85 17.50
N GLN A 221 -1.71 31.87 17.39
CA GLN A 221 -0.73 31.96 16.31
C GLN A 221 0.52 31.17 16.71
N THR A 222 0.61 29.93 16.21
CA THR A 222 1.82 29.14 16.22
C THR A 222 2.29 28.92 14.78
N PRO A 223 3.60 28.86 14.51
CA PRO A 223 4.09 28.51 13.18
C PRO A 223 3.48 27.16 12.73
N PRO A 224 3.05 27.02 11.48
CA PRO A 224 2.54 25.74 11.00
C PRO A 224 3.66 24.71 10.95
N MET A 225 3.30 23.43 11.11
CA MET A 225 4.19 22.30 10.95
C MET A 225 4.17 21.84 9.48
N ALA A 226 5.33 21.64 8.89
CA ALA A 226 5.43 21.17 7.51
C ALA A 226 4.98 19.70 7.38
N ILE A 227 4.26 19.40 6.31
CA ILE A 227 3.80 18.06 5.96
C ILE A 227 3.84 17.86 4.45
N THR A 228 4.46 16.76 4.02
CA THR A 228 4.49 16.33 2.63
C THR A 228 3.53 15.15 2.44
N MET A 229 2.50 15.34 1.62
CA MET A 229 1.46 14.34 1.34
C MET A 229 1.75 13.71 -0.02
N VAL A 230 1.93 12.37 -0.07
CA VAL A 230 2.34 11.66 -1.30
C VAL A 230 1.27 10.64 -1.72
N MET A 231 0.78 10.78 -2.94
CA MET A 231 -0.16 9.84 -3.56
C MET A 231 0.57 8.87 -4.50
N PRO A 232 0.50 7.55 -4.23
CA PRO A 232 1.06 6.56 -5.14
C PRO A 232 0.14 6.32 -6.34
N LEU A 233 0.72 6.35 -7.53
CA LEU A 233 0.10 5.97 -8.79
C LEU A 233 0.68 4.64 -9.25
N MET A 234 0.06 3.55 -8.84
CA MET A 234 0.50 2.18 -9.10
C MET A 234 -0.64 1.32 -9.61
N ASN A 235 -0.24 0.24 -10.25
CA ASN A 235 -1.13 -0.75 -10.81
C ASN A 235 -0.82 -2.15 -10.24
N ASN A 236 -1.36 -2.45 -9.06
CA ASN A 236 -1.02 -3.67 -8.30
C ASN A 236 -1.89 -4.90 -8.62
N GLY A 237 -2.85 -4.80 -9.55
CA GLY A 237 -3.85 -5.84 -9.80
C GLY A 237 -3.70 -6.55 -11.14
N GLN A 238 -2.69 -6.22 -11.93
CA GLN A 238 -2.51 -6.76 -13.28
C GLN A 238 -2.30 -8.28 -13.27
N GLN A 239 -2.88 -8.93 -14.27
CA GLN A 239 -2.71 -10.36 -14.56
C GLN A 239 -2.17 -10.51 -15.98
N ALA A 240 -1.61 -11.67 -16.28
CA ALA A 240 -1.22 -11.99 -17.64
C ALA A 240 -2.45 -12.10 -18.56
N ASP A 241 -2.45 -11.36 -19.66
CA ASP A 241 -3.46 -11.50 -20.71
C ASP A 241 -3.09 -12.64 -21.64
N LYS A 242 -3.74 -13.78 -21.41
CA LYS A 242 -3.47 -15.01 -22.17
C LYS A 242 -3.73 -14.86 -23.67
N ASN A 243 -4.75 -14.08 -24.05
CA ASN A 243 -5.10 -13.87 -25.45
C ASN A 243 -4.08 -12.98 -26.15
N ALA A 244 -3.65 -11.90 -25.49
CA ALA A 244 -2.61 -11.02 -26.02
C ALA A 244 -1.26 -11.77 -26.15
N ILE A 245 -0.91 -12.63 -25.18
CA ILE A 245 0.28 -13.47 -25.23
C ILE A 245 0.22 -14.42 -26.44
N ASP A 246 -0.90 -15.11 -26.64
CA ASP A 246 -1.06 -16.03 -27.78
C ASP A 246 -0.98 -15.29 -29.14
N GLN A 247 -1.62 -14.11 -29.22
CA GLN A 247 -1.55 -13.29 -30.43
C GLN A 247 -0.11 -12.82 -30.72
N LEU A 248 0.63 -12.40 -29.70
CA LEU A 248 2.02 -11.98 -29.85
C LEU A 248 2.93 -13.09 -30.37
N VAL A 249 2.67 -14.34 -30.02
CA VAL A 249 3.41 -15.53 -30.48
C VAL A 249 3.10 -15.85 -31.95
N VAL A 250 1.85 -15.59 -32.39
CA VAL A 250 1.37 -15.99 -33.73
C VAL A 250 1.49 -14.88 -34.76
N HIS A 251 1.43 -13.61 -34.33
CA HIS A 251 1.46 -12.45 -35.21
C HIS A 251 2.63 -11.53 -34.89
N ASP A 252 3.34 -11.07 -35.89
CA ASP A 252 4.18 -9.88 -35.80
C ASP A 252 3.29 -8.69 -36.17
N ASN A 253 2.71 -8.03 -35.15
CA ASN A 253 2.03 -6.77 -35.36
C ASN A 253 3.13 -5.75 -35.74
N GLY A 254 3.43 -5.66 -37.03
CA GLY A 254 4.35 -4.66 -37.55
C GLY A 254 3.90 -3.25 -37.13
N ASP A 255 4.84 -2.36 -36.92
CA ASP A 255 4.56 -0.94 -36.69
C ASP A 255 3.54 -0.44 -37.71
N GLU A 256 2.35 -0.03 -37.28
CA GLU A 256 1.35 0.66 -38.13
C GLU A 256 1.84 2.01 -38.64
N SER A 257 3.10 2.42 -38.42
CA SER A 257 3.67 3.66 -38.82
C SER A 257 4.14 3.71 -40.30
N ASP A 258 4.20 2.56 -41.02
CA ASP A 258 4.72 2.50 -42.40
C ASP A 258 3.64 2.45 -43.52
N THR A 259 2.35 2.66 -43.23
CA THR A 259 1.31 2.70 -44.25
C THR A 259 0.90 4.12 -44.64
N LYS A 260 1.87 5.00 -44.96
CA LYS A 260 1.61 6.20 -45.80
C LYS A 260 2.89 6.66 -46.50
N SER A 261 3.25 6.01 -47.58
CA SER A 261 3.84 6.67 -48.78
C SER A 261 4.29 5.62 -49.80
N THR A 262 3.35 5.09 -50.56
CA THR A 262 3.67 4.59 -51.91
C THR A 262 3.03 5.52 -52.91
N GLN A 263 3.77 6.56 -53.29
CA GLN A 263 3.62 7.11 -54.62
C GLN A 263 4.95 7.66 -55.09
N SER A 264 5.49 6.92 -56.08
CA SER A 264 6.22 7.41 -57.24
C SER A 264 7.61 8.04 -57.11
N GLY A 265 8.58 7.35 -57.68
CA GLY A 265 9.48 7.99 -58.63
C GLY A 265 10.97 8.02 -58.30
N GLY A 266 11.76 7.20 -58.99
CA GLY A 266 13.02 7.66 -59.59
C GLY A 266 14.32 7.39 -58.83
N GLY A 267 15.02 6.42 -59.30
CA GLY A 267 16.44 6.17 -59.44
C GLY A 267 17.49 7.05 -58.76
N GLY A 268 18.48 6.38 -58.18
CA GLY A 268 19.74 6.96 -57.73
C GLY A 268 20.56 5.97 -56.92
N THR A 269 21.48 5.32 -57.62
CA THR A 269 22.62 4.59 -57.01
C THR A 269 23.48 5.56 -56.23
N ASP A 270 23.85 5.24 -55.01
CA ASP A 270 25.23 5.44 -54.55
C ASP A 270 25.56 4.59 -53.31
N ASP A 271 26.72 4.00 -53.45
CA ASP A 271 27.52 3.16 -52.59
C ASP A 271 28.16 3.99 -51.47
N SER A 272 27.98 3.63 -50.22
CA SER A 272 28.97 3.96 -49.16
C SER A 272 28.81 3.06 -47.95
N THR A 273 29.81 2.24 -47.77
CA THR A 273 30.20 1.53 -46.55
C THR A 273 30.36 2.51 -45.38
N ASP A 274 29.71 2.23 -44.27
CA ASP A 274 30.20 2.74 -42.98
C ASP A 274 29.93 1.73 -41.83
N ASP A 275 31.00 1.51 -41.04
CA ASP A 275 31.07 0.62 -39.90
C ASP A 275 30.25 1.19 -38.73
N GLY A 276 29.35 0.38 -38.21
CA GLY A 276 28.44 0.79 -37.18
C GLY A 276 28.84 0.37 -35.78
N SER A 277 28.99 1.32 -34.93
CA SER A 277 28.94 1.13 -33.48
C SER A 277 27.48 1.14 -33.06
N GLY A 278 27.00 0.01 -32.54
CA GLY A 278 25.62 -0.17 -32.06
C GLY A 278 25.34 0.69 -30.83
N ASN A 279 24.41 1.61 -30.99
CA ASN A 279 23.88 2.42 -29.90
C ASN A 279 22.57 1.82 -29.37
N ASN A 280 22.57 1.39 -28.10
CA ASN A 280 21.46 0.75 -27.37
C ASN A 280 20.34 1.74 -26.98
N THR A 281 19.95 2.67 -27.81
CA THR A 281 18.91 3.67 -27.48
C THR A 281 17.50 3.33 -27.93
N ASP A 282 17.32 2.24 -28.70
CA ASP A 282 16.03 1.89 -29.32
C ASP A 282 15.16 0.92 -28.49
N ASP A 283 15.68 0.42 -27.34
CA ASP A 283 14.97 -0.60 -26.58
C ASP A 283 13.85 -0.05 -25.65
N THR A 284 13.80 1.28 -25.41
CA THR A 284 12.90 1.86 -24.39
C THR A 284 11.51 2.20 -24.94
N GLU A 285 11.38 2.71 -26.15
CA GLU A 285 10.05 3.04 -26.72
C GLU A 285 9.22 1.81 -27.06
N ASN A 286 9.89 0.73 -27.50
CA ASN A 286 9.23 -0.53 -27.83
C ASN A 286 8.81 -1.33 -26.57
N THR A 287 9.39 -1.02 -25.41
CA THR A 287 9.10 -1.69 -24.16
C THR A 287 7.75 -1.23 -23.56
N ALA A 288 7.43 0.06 -23.65
CA ALA A 288 6.18 0.60 -23.11
C ALA A 288 4.94 0.14 -23.89
N ALA A 289 5.00 0.11 -25.21
CA ALA A 289 3.90 -0.39 -26.05
C ALA A 289 3.66 -1.90 -25.88
N THR A 290 4.73 -2.68 -25.66
CA THR A 290 4.63 -4.12 -25.43
C THR A 290 4.15 -4.45 -24.02
N GLN A 291 4.45 -3.59 -23.03
CA GLN A 291 3.98 -3.72 -21.67
C GLN A 291 2.45 -3.68 -21.57
N SER A 292 1.80 -2.78 -22.27
CA SER A 292 0.34 -2.65 -22.26
C SER A 292 -0.38 -3.81 -22.97
N SER A 293 0.32 -4.61 -23.78
CA SER A 293 -0.29 -5.67 -24.60
C SER A 293 -0.37 -7.04 -23.92
N VAL A 294 0.52 -7.37 -22.97
CA VAL A 294 0.57 -8.72 -22.32
C VAL A 294 0.01 -8.77 -20.93
N LEU A 295 -0.39 -7.63 -20.40
CA LEU A 295 -1.06 -7.50 -19.10
C LEU A 295 -2.52 -7.12 -19.31
N THR A 296 -3.41 -7.68 -18.47
CA THR A 296 -4.81 -7.25 -18.50
C THR A 296 -4.92 -5.75 -18.22
N PRO A 297 -5.80 -5.04 -18.95
CA PRO A 297 -6.09 -3.64 -18.63
C PRO A 297 -6.49 -3.55 -17.16
N HIS A 298 -5.94 -2.59 -16.47
CA HIS A 298 -6.31 -2.33 -15.09
C HIS A 298 -7.51 -1.39 -15.03
N ASP A 299 -8.05 -1.22 -13.80
CA ASP A 299 -9.06 -0.21 -13.48
C ASP A 299 -8.55 1.20 -13.82
N ASN A 300 -8.62 1.52 -15.11
CA ASN A 300 -8.20 2.81 -15.63
C ASN A 300 -9.03 3.95 -15.03
N ASP A 301 -10.27 3.67 -14.59
CA ASP A 301 -11.14 4.67 -13.99
C ASP A 301 -10.63 5.09 -12.61
N ALA A 302 -10.15 4.14 -11.79
CA ALA A 302 -9.55 4.45 -10.49
C ALA A 302 -8.24 5.25 -10.63
N LEU A 303 -7.41 4.92 -11.61
CA LEU A 303 -6.18 5.67 -11.88
C LEU A 303 -6.50 7.07 -12.43
N ALA A 304 -7.43 7.18 -13.40
CA ALA A 304 -7.88 8.45 -13.94
C ALA A 304 -8.48 9.36 -12.86
N ALA A 305 -9.29 8.80 -11.95
CA ALA A 305 -9.83 9.53 -10.81
C ALA A 305 -8.73 10.08 -9.88
N LYS A 306 -7.66 9.31 -9.62
CA LYS A 306 -6.50 9.80 -8.87
C LYS A 306 -5.74 10.89 -9.62
N LEU A 307 -5.50 10.71 -10.91
CA LEU A 307 -4.84 11.72 -11.74
C LEU A 307 -5.59 13.07 -11.74
N SER A 308 -6.92 13.04 -11.70
CA SER A 308 -7.73 14.28 -11.64
C SER A 308 -7.52 15.08 -10.34
N LEU A 309 -7.06 14.44 -9.25
CA LEU A 309 -6.78 15.11 -7.98
C LEU A 309 -5.55 16.01 -8.04
N ILE A 310 -4.60 15.74 -8.92
CA ILE A 310 -3.38 16.52 -9.10
C ILE A 310 -3.72 17.97 -9.49
N GLY A 311 -4.71 18.16 -10.37
CA GLY A 311 -5.20 19.49 -10.74
C GLY A 311 -6.03 20.17 -9.67
N LYS A 312 -6.66 19.40 -8.77
CA LYS A 312 -7.48 19.91 -7.68
C LYS A 312 -6.65 20.33 -6.45
N HIS A 313 -5.63 19.54 -6.11
CA HIS A 313 -4.75 19.73 -4.96
C HIS A 313 -3.32 19.97 -5.45
N SER A 314 -2.94 21.25 -5.64
CA SER A 314 -1.64 21.63 -6.23
C SER A 314 -0.43 21.15 -5.43
N ASP A 315 -0.59 20.97 -4.11
CA ASP A 315 0.49 20.59 -3.20
C ASP A 315 0.52 19.09 -2.91
N LEU A 316 -0.44 18.32 -3.46
CA LEU A 316 -0.41 16.87 -3.40
C LEU A 316 0.73 16.35 -4.28
N GLN A 317 1.70 15.70 -3.66
CA GLN A 317 2.84 15.10 -4.34
C GLN A 317 2.48 13.72 -4.91
N THR A 318 3.10 13.34 -5.99
CA THR A 318 2.85 12.06 -6.66
C THR A 318 4.12 11.22 -6.77
N ILE A 319 4.00 9.91 -6.54
CA ILE A 319 5.02 8.94 -6.89
C ILE A 319 4.40 7.87 -7.78
N ALA A 320 4.92 7.70 -8.98
CA ALA A 320 4.33 6.83 -9.99
C ALA A 320 5.19 5.62 -10.32
N ASP A 321 4.54 4.48 -10.49
CA ASP A 321 5.11 3.39 -11.26
C ASP A 321 5.05 3.78 -12.74
N PRO A 322 6.19 3.97 -13.42
CA PRO A 322 6.19 4.41 -14.80
C PRO A 322 5.52 3.40 -15.74
N THR A 323 5.42 2.13 -15.36
CA THR A 323 4.74 1.09 -16.16
C THR A 323 3.22 1.15 -16.04
N ALA A 324 2.69 1.86 -15.05
CA ALA A 324 1.25 2.04 -14.85
C ALA A 324 0.69 3.25 -15.60
N LEU A 325 1.55 4.15 -16.08
CA LEU A 325 1.15 5.37 -16.75
C LEU A 325 1.12 5.18 -18.27
N ALA A 326 0.18 5.85 -18.94
CA ALA A 326 0.26 6.05 -20.38
C ALA A 326 1.46 6.96 -20.70
N SER A 327 1.99 6.85 -21.91
CA SER A 327 3.18 7.59 -22.36
C SER A 327 3.08 9.12 -22.22
N ASP A 328 1.86 9.65 -22.18
CA ASP A 328 1.60 11.07 -21.88
C ASP A 328 0.29 11.18 -21.09
N THR A 329 0.39 11.51 -19.80
CA THR A 329 -0.77 11.74 -18.95
C THR A 329 -1.25 13.19 -18.97
N GLY A 330 -0.45 14.12 -19.51
CA GLY A 330 -0.68 15.56 -19.39
C GLY A 330 -0.67 16.10 -17.97
N GLN A 331 -0.32 15.27 -16.98
CA GLN A 331 -0.33 15.60 -15.56
C GLN A 331 1.10 15.69 -15.01
N ARG A 332 1.28 16.50 -13.95
CA ARG A 332 2.53 16.58 -13.21
C ARG A 332 2.78 15.27 -12.46
N ILE A 333 3.96 14.69 -12.62
CA ILE A 333 4.46 13.57 -11.83
C ILE A 333 5.73 14.02 -11.10
N ASP A 334 5.71 14.05 -9.79
CA ASP A 334 6.80 14.61 -8.97
C ASP A 334 7.94 13.60 -8.78
N ALA A 335 7.60 12.32 -8.64
CA ALA A 335 8.58 11.26 -8.54
C ALA A 335 8.15 10.00 -9.30
N VAL A 336 9.14 9.23 -9.74
CA VAL A 336 8.94 7.88 -10.31
C VAL A 336 9.68 6.86 -9.48
N MET A 337 9.01 5.74 -9.23
CA MET A 337 9.61 4.60 -8.54
C MET A 337 10.21 3.60 -9.54
N GLN A 338 10.86 2.57 -9.02
CA GLN A 338 11.33 1.47 -9.85
C GLN A 338 10.17 0.81 -10.61
N PRO A 339 10.36 0.52 -11.93
CA PRO A 339 9.32 -0.06 -12.78
C PRO A 339 8.65 -1.29 -12.16
N ALA A 340 7.33 -1.38 -12.30
CA ALA A 340 6.46 -2.41 -11.75
C ALA A 340 6.54 -2.57 -10.22
N GLY A 341 7.07 -1.59 -9.51
CA GLY A 341 7.28 -1.71 -8.06
C GLY A 341 8.24 -2.85 -7.68
N PHE A 342 9.29 -3.09 -8.47
CA PHE A 342 10.25 -4.17 -8.28
C PHE A 342 10.80 -4.24 -6.84
N ASP A 343 10.87 -5.44 -6.26
CA ASP A 343 11.29 -5.64 -4.86
C ASP A 343 12.83 -5.64 -4.72
N ILE A 344 13.39 -4.46 -4.44
CA ILE A 344 14.83 -4.28 -4.22
C ILE A 344 15.29 -5.01 -2.95
N THR A 345 14.44 -5.12 -1.93
CA THR A 345 14.76 -5.81 -0.67
C THR A 345 14.88 -7.31 -0.88
N ALA A 346 13.94 -7.90 -1.63
CA ALA A 346 14.02 -9.30 -1.99
C ALA A 346 15.22 -9.58 -2.90
N TYR A 347 15.51 -8.70 -3.87
CA TYR A 347 16.69 -8.81 -4.72
C TYR A 347 17.98 -8.80 -3.88
N ALA A 348 18.10 -7.89 -2.92
CA ALA A 348 19.25 -7.81 -2.03
C ALA A 348 19.37 -9.05 -1.12
N ALA A 349 18.23 -9.56 -0.59
CA ALA A 349 18.21 -10.74 0.29
C ALA A 349 18.58 -12.03 -0.44
N ILE A 350 18.10 -12.24 -1.66
CA ILE A 350 18.46 -13.40 -2.50
C ILE A 350 19.93 -13.32 -2.95
N ASN A 351 20.42 -12.11 -3.18
CA ASN A 351 21.82 -11.83 -3.52
C ASN A 351 22.39 -12.71 -4.67
N ASN A 352 21.57 -12.99 -5.66
CA ASN A 352 21.93 -13.82 -6.83
C ASN A 352 21.59 -13.10 -8.14
N VAL A 353 22.43 -12.16 -8.54
CA VAL A 353 22.29 -11.36 -9.75
C VAL A 353 22.02 -12.20 -10.99
N ARG A 354 22.77 -13.34 -11.12
CA ARG A 354 22.66 -14.21 -12.29
C ARG A 354 21.26 -14.84 -12.44
N SER A 355 20.61 -15.23 -11.35
CA SER A 355 19.24 -15.77 -11.41
C SER A 355 18.24 -14.75 -11.94
N TYR A 356 18.37 -13.48 -11.52
CA TYR A 356 17.52 -12.40 -12.04
C TYR A 356 17.79 -12.08 -13.51
N GLU A 357 19.06 -12.07 -13.94
CA GLU A 357 19.42 -11.89 -15.36
C GLU A 357 18.86 -13.04 -16.23
N GLN A 358 18.99 -14.26 -15.75
CA GLN A 358 18.45 -15.45 -16.43
C GLN A 358 16.92 -15.41 -16.51
N ALA A 359 16.24 -14.86 -15.51
CA ALA A 359 14.80 -14.64 -15.50
C ALA A 359 14.35 -13.48 -16.40
N GLY A 360 15.28 -12.75 -17.02
CA GLY A 360 14.98 -11.60 -17.90
C GLY A 360 14.79 -10.27 -17.14
N VAL A 361 15.19 -10.21 -15.87
CA VAL A 361 15.07 -9.01 -15.01
C VAL A 361 16.46 -8.61 -14.49
N GLY A 362 17.35 -8.24 -15.40
CA GLY A 362 18.62 -7.63 -15.05
C GLY A 362 18.45 -6.23 -14.46
N THR A 363 19.51 -5.68 -13.86
CA THR A 363 19.48 -4.36 -13.21
C THR A 363 19.05 -3.22 -14.15
N GLY A 364 19.27 -3.36 -15.46
CA GLY A 364 18.79 -2.43 -16.49
C GLY A 364 17.27 -2.32 -16.59
N ALA A 365 16.52 -3.29 -16.07
CA ALA A 365 15.05 -3.29 -16.11
C ALA A 365 14.42 -2.43 -15.02
N TRP A 366 15.14 -2.15 -13.92
CA TRP A 366 14.57 -1.49 -12.74
C TRP A 366 15.46 -0.43 -12.07
N ASN A 367 16.59 -0.06 -12.69
CA ASN A 367 17.46 1.01 -12.15
C ASN A 367 16.81 2.40 -12.32
N ALA A 368 17.38 3.42 -11.69
CA ALA A 368 16.86 4.79 -11.73
C ALA A 368 16.80 5.37 -13.16
N ARG A 369 17.72 4.96 -14.04
CA ARG A 369 17.72 5.41 -15.46
C ARG A 369 16.51 4.82 -16.20
N SER A 370 16.22 3.53 -16.03
CA SER A 370 15.06 2.91 -16.67
C SER A 370 13.73 3.44 -16.11
N ALA A 371 13.67 3.76 -14.81
CA ALA A 371 12.52 4.43 -14.23
C ALA A 371 12.25 5.79 -14.89
N LEU A 372 13.30 6.62 -15.04
CA LEU A 372 13.20 7.92 -15.70
C LEU A 372 12.90 7.81 -17.21
N ALA A 373 13.49 6.81 -17.88
CA ALA A 373 13.25 6.60 -19.31
C ALA A 373 11.83 6.15 -19.63
N ALA A 374 11.18 5.45 -18.69
CA ALA A 374 9.78 5.03 -18.81
C ALA A 374 8.79 6.07 -18.26
N ALA A 375 9.28 7.17 -17.67
CA ALA A 375 8.43 8.26 -17.20
C ALA A 375 7.87 9.06 -18.38
N PRO A 376 6.66 9.67 -18.24
CA PRO A 376 6.15 10.59 -19.26
C PRO A 376 7.13 11.71 -19.55
N ALA A 377 7.33 12.03 -20.83
CA ALA A 377 8.32 13.01 -21.31
C ALA A 377 8.12 14.43 -20.73
N SER A 378 6.91 14.76 -20.30
CA SER A 378 6.54 16.05 -19.70
C SER A 378 6.93 16.19 -18.22
N SER A 379 7.44 15.12 -17.58
CA SER A 379 7.71 15.11 -16.14
C SER A 379 9.19 15.38 -15.84
N ASN A 380 9.45 16.36 -14.98
CA ASN A 380 10.77 16.54 -14.35
C ASN A 380 10.84 15.72 -13.04
N SER A 381 10.58 14.43 -13.15
CA SER A 381 10.39 13.54 -12.00
C SER A 381 11.70 13.16 -11.36
N LEU A 382 11.67 12.98 -10.01
CA LEU A 382 12.79 12.43 -9.25
C LEU A 382 12.72 10.89 -9.21
N PRO A 383 13.82 10.16 -9.43
CA PRO A 383 13.84 8.71 -9.23
C PRO A 383 13.97 8.42 -7.73
N ILE A 384 12.88 7.95 -7.13
CA ILE A 384 12.79 7.60 -5.71
C ILE A 384 12.45 6.12 -5.58
N ALA A 385 13.27 5.31 -4.92
CA ALA A 385 12.93 3.92 -4.68
C ALA A 385 11.85 3.81 -3.60
N TRP A 386 10.73 3.17 -3.91
CA TRP A 386 9.64 2.98 -2.97
C TRP A 386 8.96 1.62 -3.17
N GLN A 387 8.70 0.92 -2.09
CA GLN A 387 8.11 -0.43 -2.11
C GLN A 387 6.74 -0.50 -1.41
N GLY A 388 6.24 0.63 -0.88
CA GLY A 388 4.94 0.69 -0.19
C GLY A 388 4.92 0.00 1.18
N LYS A 389 5.91 -0.84 1.47
CA LYS A 389 6.23 -1.45 2.76
C LYS A 389 7.74 -1.61 2.77
N GLY A 390 8.36 -1.51 3.92
CA GLY A 390 9.71 -1.52 3.70
C GLY A 390 10.65 -1.86 4.81
N ASP A 391 11.18 -3.02 4.73
CA ASP A 391 12.34 -3.44 5.49
C ASP A 391 13.62 -2.98 4.78
N TRP A 392 13.83 -1.67 4.71
CA TRP A 392 15.06 -1.15 4.17
C TRP A 392 16.22 -1.46 5.10
N THR A 393 17.16 -2.27 4.62
CA THR A 393 18.39 -2.65 5.30
C THR A 393 19.59 -1.94 4.66
N ARG A 394 20.76 -1.95 5.31
CA ARG A 394 21.99 -1.40 4.72
C ARG A 394 22.32 -2.06 3.38
N GLN A 395 22.09 -3.37 3.26
CA GLN A 395 22.29 -4.12 2.02
C GLN A 395 21.33 -3.65 0.92
N ALA A 396 20.02 -3.50 1.21
CA ALA A 396 19.03 -3.02 0.27
C ALA A 396 19.27 -1.56 -0.14
N LEU A 397 19.58 -0.68 0.81
CA LEU A 397 19.94 0.72 0.55
C LEU A 397 21.18 0.84 -0.33
N SER A 398 22.24 0.05 -0.03
CA SER A 398 23.44 0.00 -0.87
C SER A 398 23.13 -0.49 -2.28
N THR A 399 22.21 -1.45 -2.43
CA THR A 399 21.75 -1.96 -3.71
C THR A 399 20.99 -0.88 -4.49
N ALA A 400 20.04 -0.20 -3.86
CA ALA A 400 19.31 0.91 -4.46
C ALA A 400 20.27 2.02 -4.93
N ARG A 401 21.23 2.39 -4.07
CA ARG A 401 22.22 3.43 -4.39
C ARG A 401 23.12 3.05 -5.57
N LYS A 402 23.56 1.79 -5.66
CA LYS A 402 24.33 1.25 -6.80
C LYS A 402 23.55 1.33 -8.11
N GLN A 403 22.22 1.23 -8.06
CA GLN A 403 21.32 1.32 -9.21
C GLN A 403 20.87 2.76 -9.52
N GLY A 404 21.49 3.76 -8.87
CA GLY A 404 21.32 5.18 -9.17
C GLY A 404 20.24 5.89 -8.37
N TYR A 405 19.52 5.22 -7.47
CA TYR A 405 18.57 5.86 -6.57
C TYR A 405 19.32 6.61 -5.48
N GLN A 406 19.06 7.91 -5.37
CA GLN A 406 19.61 8.76 -4.31
C GLN A 406 18.65 8.88 -3.14
N TYR A 407 17.37 8.66 -3.37
CA TYR A 407 16.26 8.82 -2.44
C TYR A 407 15.46 7.53 -2.33
N VAL A 408 14.99 7.27 -1.11
CA VAL A 408 14.17 6.09 -0.80
C VAL A 408 13.04 6.53 0.12
N ILE A 409 11.82 6.09 -0.14
CA ILE A 409 10.73 6.20 0.83
C ILE A 409 10.65 4.91 1.63
N ALA A 410 10.66 5.04 2.97
CA ALA A 410 10.55 3.96 3.93
C ALA A 410 9.27 4.08 4.78
N GLY A 411 8.76 2.95 5.25
CA GLY A 411 7.66 2.93 6.21
C GLY A 411 8.05 3.52 7.58
N HIS A 412 7.08 3.71 8.42
CA HIS A 412 7.26 4.28 9.76
C HIS A 412 8.12 3.42 10.71
N ASP A 413 8.28 2.13 10.41
CA ASP A 413 9.08 1.17 11.16
C ASP A 413 10.58 1.25 10.87
N PHE A 414 10.98 2.10 9.93
CA PHE A 414 12.38 2.34 9.59
C PHE A 414 13.20 2.79 10.80
N ASP A 415 12.66 3.69 11.64
CA ASP A 415 13.25 4.06 12.93
C ASP A 415 12.33 3.62 14.08
N SER A 416 12.47 2.37 14.51
CA SER A 416 11.73 1.81 15.65
C SER A 416 12.18 2.39 17.01
N SER A 417 13.30 3.10 17.05
CA SER A 417 13.80 3.77 18.25
C SER A 417 13.10 5.10 18.54
N THR A 418 11.89 5.27 18.02
CA THR A 418 11.16 6.54 18.03
C THR A 418 11.15 7.21 19.39
N THR A 419 11.49 8.48 19.34
CA THR A 419 11.48 9.38 20.47
C THR A 419 10.06 9.76 20.88
N ALA A 420 9.94 10.31 22.06
CA ALA A 420 8.67 10.88 22.54
C ALA A 420 8.16 12.07 21.70
N THR A 421 8.90 12.56 20.72
CA THR A 421 8.55 13.75 19.93
C THR A 421 8.50 13.46 18.44
N VAL A 422 7.67 14.20 17.70
CA VAL A 422 7.61 14.15 16.24
C VAL A 422 8.77 14.93 15.66
N HIS A 423 9.42 14.38 14.67
CA HIS A 423 10.60 14.95 14.00
C HIS A 423 10.48 14.85 12.48
N THR A 424 11.38 15.53 11.77
CA THR A 424 11.52 15.42 10.31
C THR A 424 11.76 13.99 9.89
N GLY A 425 11.08 13.53 8.84
CA GLY A 425 11.20 12.17 8.33
C GLY A 425 12.46 11.88 7.51
N THR A 426 13.44 12.77 7.46
CA THR A 426 14.63 12.65 6.60
C THR A 426 15.82 12.07 7.37
N TYR A 427 16.51 11.09 6.75
CA TYR A 427 17.71 10.42 7.26
C TYR A 427 18.78 10.34 6.19
N THR A 428 20.04 10.53 6.52
CA THR A 428 21.16 10.32 5.59
C THR A 428 21.98 9.10 6.02
N ILE A 429 21.92 8.04 5.22
CA ILE A 429 22.54 6.75 5.51
C ILE A 429 23.78 6.58 4.63
N PRO A 430 24.99 6.45 5.20
CA PRO A 430 26.17 6.10 4.43
C PRO A 430 26.11 4.65 3.95
N THR A 431 26.37 4.42 2.67
CA THR A 431 26.44 3.09 2.07
C THR A 431 27.77 2.87 1.36
N SER A 432 28.07 1.62 0.98
CA SER A 432 29.27 1.30 0.19
C SER A 432 29.29 1.94 -1.20
N ALA A 433 28.14 2.48 -1.66
CA ALA A 433 27.98 3.14 -2.96
C ALA A 433 27.80 4.67 -2.84
N GLY A 434 28.02 5.24 -1.66
CA GLY A 434 27.80 6.65 -1.33
C GLY A 434 26.57 6.83 -0.44
N ASP A 435 26.33 8.06 -0.02
CA ASP A 435 25.20 8.38 0.85
C ASP A 435 23.86 8.24 0.11
N ILE A 436 22.84 7.80 0.84
CA ILE A 436 21.45 7.70 0.39
C ILE A 436 20.54 8.38 1.40
N THR A 437 19.59 9.18 0.90
CA THR A 437 18.58 9.83 1.74
C THR A 437 17.37 8.95 1.86
N VAL A 438 16.96 8.64 3.08
CA VAL A 438 15.73 7.89 3.38
C VAL A 438 14.70 8.84 3.93
N LEU A 439 13.53 8.84 3.31
CA LEU A 439 12.34 9.59 3.70
C LEU A 439 11.40 8.62 4.42
N SER A 440 11.31 8.73 5.75
CA SER A 440 10.50 7.83 6.59
C SER A 440 9.14 8.43 6.87
N GLU A 441 8.10 7.64 6.72
CA GLU A 441 6.72 8.04 7.00
C GLU A 441 6.49 8.27 8.50
N GLN A 442 5.62 9.21 8.82
CA GLN A 442 5.08 9.34 10.16
C GLN A 442 4.06 8.23 10.43
N LYS A 443 4.17 7.57 11.59
CA LYS A 443 3.42 6.33 11.89
C LYS A 443 1.91 6.50 11.90
N GLU A 444 1.38 7.25 12.84
CA GLU A 444 -0.07 7.33 13.08
C GLU A 444 -0.80 8.01 11.91
N LEU A 445 -0.22 9.09 11.36
CA LEU A 445 -0.81 9.78 10.21
C LEU A 445 -0.72 8.91 8.94
N GLY A 446 0.39 8.19 8.75
CA GLY A 446 0.58 7.27 7.63
C GLY A 446 -0.37 6.08 7.69
N ASP A 447 -0.58 5.47 8.86
CA ASP A 447 -1.52 4.36 9.02
C ASP A 447 -2.96 4.82 8.70
N LEU A 448 -3.38 5.98 9.20
CA LEU A 448 -4.71 6.56 8.92
C LEU A 448 -4.89 6.89 7.44
N ALA A 449 -3.87 7.46 6.77
CA ALA A 449 -3.88 7.75 5.34
C ALA A 449 -3.89 6.48 4.46
N LYS A 450 -3.42 5.35 5.00
CA LYS A 450 -3.49 4.01 4.38
C LYS A 450 -4.78 3.25 4.70
N GLY A 451 -5.73 3.88 5.39
CA GLY A 451 -7.00 3.29 5.75
C GLY A 451 -6.96 2.34 6.94
N LYS A 452 -5.90 2.40 7.76
CA LYS A 452 -5.77 1.60 8.97
C LYS A 452 -6.17 2.41 10.20
N PRO A 453 -6.90 1.85 11.17
CA PRO A 453 -7.09 2.48 12.47
C PRO A 453 -5.78 2.44 13.28
N THR A 454 -5.66 3.33 14.25
CA THR A 454 -4.50 3.38 15.17
C THR A 454 -4.49 2.22 16.18
N SER A 455 -5.65 1.61 16.40
CA SER A 455 -5.85 0.40 17.22
C SER A 455 -7.09 -0.36 16.75
N SER A 456 -7.11 -1.68 16.97
CA SER A 456 -8.31 -2.52 16.77
C SER A 456 -9.51 -2.06 17.59
N ASP A 457 -9.26 -1.44 18.74
CA ASP A 457 -10.30 -1.01 19.69
C ASP A 457 -10.76 0.43 19.43
N ALA A 458 -10.16 1.12 18.44
CA ALA A 458 -10.56 2.46 18.03
C ALA A 458 -11.76 2.41 17.06
N ASP A 459 -12.94 2.06 17.56
CA ASP A 459 -14.17 1.86 16.76
C ASP A 459 -14.52 3.07 15.89
N GLY A 460 -14.25 4.28 16.37
CA GLY A 460 -14.46 5.52 15.62
C GLY A 460 -13.63 5.61 14.33
N GLU A 461 -12.49 4.92 14.26
CA GLU A 461 -11.54 4.93 13.14
C GLU A 461 -11.83 3.84 12.07
N THR A 462 -12.87 3.04 12.25
CA THR A 462 -13.26 2.00 11.29
C THR A 462 -13.80 2.56 9.99
N SER A 463 -14.32 3.79 10.00
CA SER A 463 -14.82 4.50 8.82
C SER A 463 -13.82 5.51 8.28
N ASN A 464 -14.00 5.92 7.01
CA ASN A 464 -13.19 6.96 6.38
C ASN A 464 -13.29 8.31 7.11
N ALA A 465 -14.51 8.74 7.43
CA ALA A 465 -14.75 10.00 8.13
C ALA A 465 -14.12 10.00 9.54
N GLY A 466 -14.23 8.88 10.25
CA GLY A 466 -13.60 8.75 11.57
C GLY A 466 -12.08 8.77 11.52
N ARG A 467 -11.47 8.11 10.50
CA ARG A 467 -10.01 8.18 10.28
C ARG A 467 -9.55 9.59 9.94
N ILE A 468 -10.30 10.34 9.13
CA ILE A 468 -9.99 11.74 8.81
C ILE A 468 -10.09 12.60 10.06
N ALA A 469 -11.14 12.44 10.87
CA ALA A 469 -11.29 13.16 12.14
C ALA A 469 -10.11 12.87 13.10
N ARG A 470 -9.66 11.60 13.15
CA ARG A 470 -8.47 11.21 13.93
C ARG A 470 -7.19 11.81 13.37
N PHE A 471 -6.99 11.77 12.05
CA PHE A 471 -5.81 12.35 11.38
C PHE A 471 -5.68 13.84 11.71
N VAL A 472 -6.77 14.58 11.56
CA VAL A 472 -6.83 16.02 11.85
C VAL A 472 -6.56 16.29 13.33
N ALA A 473 -7.16 15.51 14.23
CA ALA A 473 -6.95 15.62 15.67
C ALA A 473 -5.48 15.33 16.05
N GLN A 474 -4.90 14.28 15.49
CA GLN A 474 -3.53 13.88 15.78
C GLN A 474 -2.50 14.90 15.27
N SER A 475 -2.70 15.42 14.04
CA SER A 475 -1.81 16.43 13.46
C SER A 475 -1.86 17.74 14.26
N ALA A 476 -3.06 18.16 14.71
CA ALA A 476 -3.21 19.34 15.57
C ALA A 476 -2.50 19.13 16.92
N PHE A 477 -2.63 17.92 17.50
CA PHE A 477 -1.95 17.59 18.74
C PHE A 477 -0.42 17.64 18.59
N TYR A 478 0.14 17.12 17.49
CA TYR A 478 1.58 17.18 17.22
C TYR A 478 2.10 18.61 17.17
N GLN A 479 1.33 19.54 16.62
CA GLN A 479 1.69 20.97 16.65
C GLN A 479 1.59 21.55 18.06
N MET A 480 0.55 21.19 18.84
CA MET A 480 0.39 21.65 20.22
C MET A 480 1.45 21.10 21.17
N GLU A 481 1.97 19.91 20.91
CA GLU A 481 3.01 19.26 21.73
C GLU A 481 4.32 20.06 21.73
N GLN A 482 4.69 20.66 20.59
CA GLN A 482 5.89 21.49 20.44
C GLN A 482 5.64 22.68 19.50
N PRO A 483 4.84 23.67 19.93
CA PRO A 483 4.37 24.73 19.04
C PRO A 483 5.48 25.65 18.53
N TYR A 484 6.61 25.71 19.21
CA TYR A 484 7.76 26.56 18.88
C TYR A 484 9.06 25.72 18.78
N ALA A 485 8.97 24.50 18.27
CA ALA A 485 10.17 23.68 18.09
C ALA A 485 11.21 24.42 17.23
N ALA A 486 12.43 24.52 17.75
CA ALA A 486 13.54 25.19 17.06
C ALA A 486 14.00 24.45 15.79
N MET A 487 13.71 23.15 15.69
CA MET A 487 13.97 22.35 14.51
C MET A 487 12.75 22.30 13.62
N ASN A 488 12.94 22.51 12.34
CA ASN A 488 11.89 22.29 11.35
C ASN A 488 11.42 20.83 11.41
N ARG A 489 10.12 20.65 11.52
CA ARG A 489 9.49 19.34 11.45
C ARG A 489 8.77 19.26 10.12
N ASN A 490 9.27 18.42 9.21
CA ASN A 490 8.60 18.11 7.95
C ASN A 490 8.22 16.62 7.97
N LEU A 491 6.93 16.35 8.06
CA LEU A 491 6.37 15.00 8.17
C LEU A 491 6.09 14.46 6.78
N LEU A 492 6.42 13.20 6.57
CA LEU A 492 6.02 12.46 5.38
C LEU A 492 4.78 11.61 5.67
N VAL A 493 3.78 11.71 4.81
CA VAL A 493 2.59 10.86 4.81
C VAL A 493 2.32 10.36 3.40
N CYS A 494 2.36 9.04 3.22
CA CYS A 494 1.98 8.42 1.96
C CYS A 494 0.58 7.81 2.05
N PHE A 495 -0.24 8.06 1.05
CA PHE A 495 -1.53 7.37 0.91
C PHE A 495 -1.32 5.88 0.58
N GLY A 496 -2.27 5.05 0.97
CA GLY A 496 -2.27 3.64 0.56
C GLY A 496 -2.50 3.48 -0.95
N THR A 497 -1.84 2.51 -1.56
CA THR A 497 -1.99 2.22 -2.99
C THR A 497 -3.43 1.94 -3.42
N ASN A 498 -4.24 1.37 -2.50
CA ASN A 498 -5.63 0.99 -2.72
C ASN A 498 -6.65 2.05 -2.26
N MET A 499 -6.20 3.21 -1.79
CA MET A 499 -7.13 4.25 -1.34
C MET A 499 -7.89 4.83 -2.54
N SER A 500 -9.19 5.07 -2.33
CA SER A 500 -10.04 5.68 -3.34
C SER A 500 -9.71 7.17 -3.51
N ALA A 501 -9.89 7.70 -4.72
CA ALA A 501 -9.74 9.12 -4.99
C ALA A 501 -10.61 9.99 -4.08
N ALA A 502 -11.84 9.56 -3.77
CA ALA A 502 -12.74 10.29 -2.87
C ALA A 502 -12.19 10.41 -1.44
N PHE A 503 -11.54 9.38 -0.90
CA PHE A 503 -10.90 9.45 0.41
C PHE A 503 -9.71 10.42 0.39
N ILE A 504 -8.84 10.31 -0.64
CA ILE A 504 -7.68 11.18 -0.82
C ILE A 504 -8.13 12.65 -0.91
N ASP A 505 -9.15 12.92 -1.72
CA ASP A 505 -9.76 14.24 -1.89
C ASP A 505 -10.25 14.84 -0.57
N THR A 506 -10.99 14.06 0.21
CA THR A 506 -11.54 14.52 1.48
C THR A 506 -10.42 14.76 2.50
N LEU A 507 -9.41 13.88 2.58
CA LEU A 507 -8.29 14.07 3.50
C LEU A 507 -7.41 15.25 3.09
N MET A 508 -7.11 15.43 1.80
CA MET A 508 -6.37 16.60 1.32
C MET A 508 -7.11 17.90 1.63
N THR A 509 -8.41 17.97 1.37
CA THR A 509 -9.25 19.13 1.73
C THR A 509 -9.17 19.42 3.24
N ALA A 510 -9.18 18.38 4.09
CA ALA A 510 -9.05 18.56 5.54
C ALA A 510 -7.67 19.09 5.94
N VAL A 511 -6.60 18.60 5.28
CA VAL A 511 -5.22 19.10 5.52
C VAL A 511 -5.08 20.55 5.09
N GLU A 512 -5.60 20.92 3.92
CA GLU A 512 -5.59 22.31 3.40
C GLU A 512 -6.36 23.28 4.32
N GLN A 513 -7.41 22.82 4.98
CA GLN A 513 -8.17 23.60 5.97
C GLN A 513 -7.49 23.68 7.35
N SER A 514 -6.45 22.89 7.59
CA SER A 514 -5.75 22.79 8.86
C SER A 514 -4.70 23.88 9.01
N SER A 515 -5.04 25.00 9.62
CA SER A 515 -4.15 26.18 9.76
C SER A 515 -2.84 25.93 10.53
N TRP A 516 -2.71 24.80 11.21
CA TRP A 516 -1.49 24.36 11.91
C TRP A 516 -0.57 23.50 11.04
N LEU A 517 -0.97 23.19 9.80
CA LEU A 517 -0.18 22.46 8.82
C LEU A 517 0.20 23.38 7.66
N GLN A 518 1.38 23.14 7.11
CA GLN A 518 1.85 23.73 5.86
C GLN A 518 2.24 22.59 4.91
N LEU A 519 1.51 22.46 3.80
CA LEU A 519 1.87 21.53 2.75
C LEU A 519 3.21 21.94 2.13
N THR A 520 4.08 20.96 1.92
CA THR A 520 5.40 21.12 1.31
C THR A 520 5.60 20.04 0.24
N ASP A 521 6.52 20.28 -0.68
CA ASP A 521 6.84 19.34 -1.73
C ASP A 521 7.91 18.31 -1.30
N LEU A 522 8.18 17.35 -2.19
CA LEU A 522 9.20 16.31 -1.94
C LEU A 522 10.62 16.90 -1.88
N ASN A 523 10.91 17.99 -2.62
CA ASN A 523 12.23 18.62 -2.58
C ASN A 523 12.45 19.31 -1.23
N ASP A 524 11.43 20.02 -0.72
CA ASP A 524 11.48 20.62 0.62
C ASP A 524 11.77 19.59 1.72
N LEU A 525 11.19 18.37 1.58
CA LEU A 525 11.45 17.28 2.52
C LEU A 525 12.86 16.69 2.34
N ILE A 526 13.34 16.55 1.12
CA ILE A 526 14.68 16.05 0.77
C ILE A 526 15.75 17.01 1.31
N ASP A 527 15.53 18.30 1.13
CA ASP A 527 16.46 19.37 1.51
C ASP A 527 16.39 19.72 3.01
N ALA A 528 15.39 19.18 3.73
CA ALA A 528 15.26 19.38 5.17
C ALA A 528 16.44 18.76 5.93
N ASP A 529 16.82 19.41 7.02
CA ASP A 529 17.86 18.89 7.92
C ASP A 529 17.51 17.47 8.37
N ALA A 530 18.39 16.51 8.07
CA ALA A 530 18.19 15.13 8.42
C ALA A 530 18.16 14.92 9.94
N TYR A 531 17.14 14.19 10.41
CA TYR A 531 17.00 13.85 11.84
C TYR A 531 18.21 13.06 12.37
N ARG A 532 18.74 12.14 11.55
CA ARG A 532 19.96 11.38 11.84
C ARG A 532 20.84 11.25 10.60
N THR A 533 22.14 11.31 10.81
CA THR A 533 23.16 11.19 9.76
C THR A 533 24.32 10.29 10.20
N GLY A 534 25.06 9.74 9.26
CA GLY A 534 26.30 8.99 9.51
C GLY A 534 26.10 7.80 10.45
N ASP A 535 27.01 7.61 11.41
CA ASP A 535 26.97 6.46 12.33
C ASP A 535 25.70 6.38 13.16
N LYS A 536 25.12 7.52 13.53
CA LYS A 536 23.85 7.55 14.27
C LYS A 536 22.68 7.01 13.45
N ALA A 537 22.68 7.26 12.16
CA ALA A 537 21.69 6.74 11.24
C ALA A 537 21.95 5.25 10.93
N LEU A 538 23.22 4.83 10.84
CA LEU A 538 23.56 3.41 10.66
C LEU A 538 23.11 2.51 11.81
N GLN A 539 23.06 3.03 13.05
CA GLN A 539 22.69 2.23 14.23
C GLN A 539 21.24 1.74 14.19
N ILE A 540 20.34 2.47 13.53
CA ILE A 540 18.92 2.12 13.43
C ILE A 540 18.61 1.17 12.27
N VAL A 541 19.52 1.03 11.30
CA VAL A 541 19.26 0.26 10.06
C VAL A 541 19.85 -1.14 10.19
N PRO A 542 19.06 -2.21 10.06
CA PRO A 542 19.54 -3.59 10.04
C PRO A 542 20.60 -3.80 8.95
N GLN A 543 21.58 -4.66 9.21
CA GLN A 543 22.70 -4.91 8.29
C GLN A 543 22.23 -5.58 7.00
N ASP A 544 21.61 -6.74 7.16
CA ASP A 544 21.32 -7.66 6.07
C ASP A 544 19.82 -7.79 5.82
N SER A 545 19.47 -7.95 4.55
CA SER A 545 18.10 -8.23 4.15
C SER A 545 17.81 -9.73 4.33
N HIS A 546 16.70 -10.03 5.00
CA HIS A 546 16.25 -11.39 5.22
C HIS A 546 14.82 -11.59 4.70
N LEU A 547 14.62 -12.67 3.98
CA LEU A 547 13.27 -13.14 3.64
C LEU A 547 12.92 -14.34 4.54
N SER A 548 11.65 -14.47 4.87
CA SER A 548 11.17 -15.71 5.48
C SER A 548 11.45 -16.89 4.54
N GLU A 549 11.60 -18.10 5.08
CA GLU A 549 11.83 -19.31 4.25
C GLU A 549 10.73 -19.50 3.19
N ARG A 550 9.49 -19.14 3.52
CA ARG A 550 8.37 -19.19 2.58
C ARG A 550 8.57 -18.21 1.44
N ASN A 551 8.92 -16.96 1.73
CA ASN A 551 9.14 -15.92 0.72
C ASN A 551 10.38 -16.24 -0.13
N THR A 552 11.45 -16.72 0.48
CA THR A 552 12.66 -17.19 -0.24
C THR A 552 12.30 -18.27 -1.25
N ARG A 553 11.56 -19.31 -0.83
CA ARG A 553 11.11 -20.37 -1.74
C ARG A 553 10.22 -19.85 -2.86
N SER A 554 9.27 -18.94 -2.55
CA SER A 554 8.38 -18.36 -3.55
C SER A 554 9.16 -17.59 -4.61
N VAL A 555 10.07 -16.70 -4.20
CA VAL A 555 10.90 -15.90 -5.12
C VAL A 555 11.83 -16.80 -5.93
N THR A 556 12.48 -17.79 -5.32
CA THR A 556 13.38 -18.71 -6.02
C THR A 556 12.63 -19.53 -7.07
N SER A 557 11.47 -20.09 -6.72
CA SER A 557 10.63 -20.86 -7.66
C SER A 557 10.13 -19.99 -8.82
N ALA A 558 9.76 -18.73 -8.55
CA ALA A 558 9.39 -17.77 -9.59
C ALA A 558 10.58 -17.49 -10.54
N LEU A 559 11.77 -17.23 -10.00
CA LEU A 559 13.00 -17.00 -10.78
C LEU A 559 13.35 -18.20 -11.67
N GLU A 560 13.26 -19.43 -11.16
CA GLU A 560 13.51 -20.65 -11.92
C GLU A 560 12.53 -20.79 -13.10
N SER A 561 11.24 -20.59 -12.84
CA SER A 561 10.20 -20.68 -13.86
C SER A 561 10.34 -19.60 -14.95
N LEU A 562 10.67 -18.39 -14.54
CA LEU A 562 10.91 -17.26 -15.46
C LEU A 562 12.18 -17.47 -16.30
N ALA A 563 13.24 -18.02 -15.70
CA ALA A 563 14.48 -18.38 -16.41
C ALA A 563 14.25 -19.49 -17.43
N GLU A 564 13.44 -20.51 -17.11
CA GLU A 564 13.04 -21.55 -18.06
C GLU A 564 12.32 -20.96 -19.26
N SER A 565 11.30 -20.11 -19.04
CA SER A 565 10.59 -19.41 -20.11
C SER A 565 11.54 -18.59 -20.99
N ARG A 566 12.47 -17.84 -20.37
CA ARG A 566 13.47 -17.04 -21.11
C ARG A 566 14.42 -17.90 -21.94
N ASN A 567 14.84 -19.05 -21.40
CA ASN A 567 15.67 -20.02 -22.10
C ASN A 567 14.93 -20.63 -23.30
N ASP A 568 13.65 -20.93 -23.17
CA ASP A 568 12.84 -21.45 -24.28
C ASP A 568 12.75 -20.43 -25.41
N ILE A 569 12.48 -19.16 -25.11
CA ILE A 569 12.48 -18.07 -26.12
C ILE A 569 13.85 -17.97 -26.81
N ASN A 570 14.95 -18.00 -26.03
CA ASN A 570 16.30 -17.93 -26.59
C ASN A 570 16.62 -19.13 -27.48
N ARG A 571 16.27 -20.34 -27.03
CA ARG A 571 16.49 -21.60 -27.78
C ARG A 571 15.71 -21.58 -29.10
N PHE A 572 14.45 -21.15 -29.06
CA PHE A 572 13.64 -20.99 -30.27
C PHE A 572 14.27 -19.98 -31.23
N ALA A 573 14.64 -18.82 -30.74
CA ALA A 573 15.24 -17.78 -31.56
C ALA A 573 16.54 -18.19 -32.24
N THR A 574 17.38 -18.99 -31.57
CA THR A 574 18.71 -19.38 -32.10
C THR A 574 18.71 -20.68 -32.90
N SER A 575 17.81 -21.64 -32.56
CA SER A 575 17.89 -23.00 -33.12
C SER A 575 16.76 -23.34 -34.07
N VAL A 576 15.63 -22.68 -33.99
CA VAL A 576 14.42 -22.99 -34.77
C VAL A 576 14.15 -21.99 -35.89
N LEU A 577 14.32 -20.69 -35.66
CA LEU A 577 14.17 -19.68 -36.68
C LEU A 577 15.28 -19.77 -37.74
N THR A 578 14.92 -19.57 -39.01
CA THR A 578 15.86 -19.58 -40.13
C THR A 578 16.34 -18.20 -40.55
N ASP A 579 15.49 -17.21 -40.44
CA ASP A 579 15.83 -15.79 -40.72
C ASP A 579 15.93 -14.98 -39.43
N HIS A 580 17.12 -14.95 -38.84
CA HIS A 580 17.39 -14.24 -37.62
C HIS A 580 17.32 -12.74 -37.78
N LYS A 581 17.58 -12.19 -38.98
CA LYS A 581 17.53 -10.74 -39.24
C LYS A 581 16.09 -10.23 -39.35
N ALA A 582 15.27 -10.92 -40.15
CA ALA A 582 13.86 -10.54 -40.31
C ALA A 582 13.07 -10.74 -38.99
N SER A 583 13.35 -11.79 -38.22
CA SER A 583 12.65 -12.08 -36.97
C SER A 583 13.15 -11.31 -35.74
N ALA A 584 14.22 -10.50 -35.86
CA ALA A 584 14.88 -9.86 -34.72
C ALA A 584 13.94 -8.90 -33.96
N SER A 585 13.11 -8.13 -34.65
CA SER A 585 12.13 -7.21 -34.03
C SER A 585 11.10 -8.00 -33.25
N TRP A 586 10.50 -9.04 -33.84
CA TRP A 586 9.51 -9.87 -33.18
C TRP A 586 10.09 -10.57 -31.92
N ILE A 587 11.31 -11.12 -32.00
CA ILE A 587 11.98 -11.74 -30.83
C ILE A 587 12.26 -10.71 -29.74
N ARG A 588 12.58 -9.46 -30.08
CA ARG A 588 12.72 -8.40 -29.08
C ARG A 588 11.39 -8.14 -28.38
N LYS A 589 10.27 -8.03 -29.11
CA LYS A 589 8.92 -7.87 -28.53
C LYS A 589 8.57 -9.04 -27.59
N ILE A 590 8.82 -10.27 -28.00
CA ILE A 590 8.62 -11.47 -27.16
C ILE A 590 9.46 -11.40 -25.87
N LYS A 591 10.74 -11.04 -25.98
CA LYS A 591 11.65 -10.90 -24.84
C LYS A 591 11.24 -9.77 -23.92
N ALA A 592 10.78 -8.64 -24.44
CA ALA A 592 10.27 -7.52 -23.68
C ALA A 592 8.99 -7.89 -22.92
N ALA A 593 8.05 -8.58 -23.57
CA ALA A 593 6.84 -9.12 -22.96
C ALA A 593 7.15 -10.05 -21.79
N GLN A 594 8.10 -10.98 -21.99
CA GLN A 594 8.53 -11.90 -20.91
C GLN A 594 9.18 -11.12 -19.75
N SER A 595 10.01 -10.10 -20.03
CA SER A 595 10.63 -9.27 -18.99
C SER A 595 9.57 -8.44 -18.22
N THR A 596 8.52 -7.95 -18.89
CA THR A 596 7.39 -7.27 -18.26
C THR A 596 6.67 -8.18 -17.29
N LEU A 597 6.29 -9.39 -17.72
CA LEU A 597 5.65 -10.36 -16.83
C LEU A 597 6.54 -10.73 -15.64
N ALA A 598 7.83 -10.91 -15.87
CA ALA A 598 8.81 -11.23 -14.83
C ALA A 598 8.99 -10.07 -13.84
N LEU A 599 9.03 -8.83 -14.32
CA LEU A 599 9.18 -7.66 -13.47
C LEU A 599 7.98 -7.49 -12.52
N HIS A 600 6.77 -7.63 -13.05
CA HIS A 600 5.54 -7.57 -12.25
C HIS A 600 5.41 -8.76 -11.28
N ALA A 601 5.87 -9.96 -11.65
CA ALA A 601 5.87 -11.12 -10.77
C ALA A 601 6.84 -10.97 -9.58
N LEU A 602 7.91 -10.18 -9.76
CA LEU A 602 8.94 -9.92 -8.76
C LEU A 602 8.78 -8.55 -8.08
N SER A 603 7.57 -7.98 -8.11
CA SER A 603 7.23 -6.75 -7.40
C SER A 603 7.15 -6.94 -5.89
N SER A 604 7.22 -5.87 -5.12
CA SER A 604 7.15 -5.89 -3.64
C SER A 604 5.79 -6.32 -3.07
N ALA A 605 4.73 -6.26 -3.88
CA ALA A 605 3.36 -6.64 -3.48
C ALA A 605 2.61 -7.34 -4.62
N PRO A 606 3.13 -8.47 -5.16
CA PRO A 606 2.49 -9.15 -6.27
C PRO A 606 1.19 -9.81 -5.78
N ARG A 607 0.05 -9.40 -6.35
CA ARG A 607 -1.25 -10.04 -6.04
C ARG A 607 -1.50 -11.29 -6.84
N ASN A 608 -0.92 -11.38 -8.03
CA ASN A 608 -1.21 -12.40 -9.04
C ASN A 608 0.08 -13.07 -9.56
N ILE A 609 1.03 -13.36 -8.67
CA ILE A 609 2.34 -13.93 -9.03
C ILE A 609 2.20 -15.18 -9.91
N ASP A 610 1.29 -16.08 -9.54
CA ASP A 610 1.08 -17.33 -10.29
C ASP A 610 0.59 -17.05 -11.71
N SER A 611 -0.37 -16.11 -11.88
CA SER A 611 -0.85 -15.74 -13.21
C SER A 611 0.25 -15.12 -14.09
N LEU A 612 1.12 -14.29 -13.51
CA LEU A 612 2.22 -13.65 -14.24
C LEU A 612 3.31 -14.64 -14.63
N VAL A 613 3.67 -15.54 -13.73
CA VAL A 613 4.63 -16.64 -13.99
C VAL A 613 4.06 -17.61 -15.03
N ASP A 614 2.79 -17.98 -14.94
CA ASP A 614 2.11 -18.84 -15.92
C ASP A 614 2.01 -18.15 -17.28
N GLY A 615 1.79 -16.82 -17.30
CA GLY A 615 1.85 -16.02 -18.54
C GLY A 615 3.22 -16.09 -19.22
N ALA A 616 4.30 -15.97 -18.44
CA ALA A 616 5.66 -16.12 -18.96
C ALA A 616 5.94 -17.54 -19.47
N LYS A 617 5.52 -18.59 -18.75
CA LYS A 617 5.60 -19.99 -19.20
C LYS A 617 4.80 -20.20 -20.49
N ARG A 618 3.59 -19.65 -20.58
CA ARG A 618 2.75 -19.71 -21.79
C ARG A 618 3.45 -19.07 -22.98
N LEU A 619 4.11 -17.94 -22.78
CA LEU A 619 4.88 -17.26 -23.81
C LEU A 619 6.04 -18.12 -24.30
N GLY A 620 6.87 -18.65 -23.40
CA GLY A 620 7.99 -19.56 -23.74
C GLY A 620 7.53 -20.87 -24.41
N GLY A 621 6.53 -21.52 -23.82
CA GLY A 621 5.95 -22.77 -24.35
C GLY A 621 5.24 -22.56 -25.70
N GLY A 622 4.56 -21.42 -25.89
CA GLY A 622 3.90 -21.06 -27.13
C GLY A 622 4.85 -20.98 -28.33
N MET A 623 6.12 -20.60 -28.08
CA MET A 623 7.16 -20.59 -29.12
C MET A 623 7.38 -21.96 -29.77
N PHE A 624 7.33 -23.03 -28.98
CA PHE A 624 7.45 -24.40 -29.55
C PHE A 624 6.10 -24.96 -29.95
N GLY A 625 5.02 -24.65 -29.25
CA GLY A 625 3.66 -25.09 -29.55
C GLY A 625 3.08 -24.59 -30.86
N GLY A 626 3.61 -23.47 -31.39
CA GLY A 626 3.22 -22.90 -32.68
C GLY A 626 3.65 -23.75 -33.87
N VAL A 627 4.58 -24.71 -33.69
CA VAL A 627 5.02 -25.66 -34.72
C VAL A 627 4.48 -27.05 -34.39
N SER A 628 3.63 -27.59 -35.21
CA SER A 628 2.96 -28.87 -34.95
C SER A 628 2.91 -29.77 -36.19
N ILE A 629 2.77 -31.06 -35.96
CA ILE A 629 2.46 -32.03 -36.99
C ILE A 629 0.93 -32.16 -37.06
N THR A 630 0.36 -31.94 -38.23
CA THR A 630 -1.07 -32.19 -38.45
C THR A 630 -1.31 -33.70 -38.35
N PRO A 631 -2.16 -34.18 -37.42
CA PRO A 631 -2.46 -35.60 -37.34
C PRO A 631 -3.09 -36.06 -38.63
N THR A 632 -2.60 -37.14 -39.21
CA THR A 632 -3.21 -37.83 -40.32
C THR A 632 -4.05 -39.01 -39.80
N ASP A 633 -5.19 -39.26 -40.42
CA ASP A 633 -5.97 -40.48 -40.16
C ASP A 633 -5.11 -41.71 -40.34
N SER A 634 -5.47 -42.82 -39.67
CA SER A 634 -4.72 -44.07 -39.75
C SER A 634 -4.48 -44.49 -41.19
N ILE A 635 -3.21 -44.65 -41.59
CA ILE A 635 -2.84 -45.08 -42.93
C ILE A 635 -2.52 -46.56 -42.84
N THR A 636 -3.28 -47.37 -43.59
CA THR A 636 -2.96 -48.80 -43.75
C THR A 636 -1.84 -48.99 -44.79
N VAL A 637 -0.69 -49.41 -44.30
CA VAL A 637 0.49 -49.68 -45.18
C VAL A 637 0.41 -51.11 -45.71
N VAL A 638 0.32 -51.26 -47.01
CA VAL A 638 0.13 -52.57 -47.69
C VAL A 638 1.43 -53.06 -48.28
N SER A 639 2.55 -52.34 -48.18
CA SER A 639 3.85 -52.76 -48.75
C SER A 639 5.01 -52.45 -47.80
N GLU A 640 6.12 -53.20 -47.96
CA GLU A 640 7.35 -53.01 -47.14
C GLU A 640 8.01 -51.60 -47.29
N THR A 641 7.65 -50.86 -48.31
CA THR A 641 8.11 -49.48 -48.52
C THR A 641 6.93 -48.58 -48.87
N ALA A 642 6.53 -47.75 -47.93
CA ALA A 642 5.49 -46.75 -48.11
C ALA A 642 6.02 -45.32 -47.86
N LYS A 643 5.62 -44.39 -48.71
CA LYS A 643 5.83 -42.94 -48.47
C LYS A 643 4.66 -42.41 -47.67
N MET A 644 4.92 -41.99 -46.43
CA MET A 644 3.91 -41.40 -45.58
C MET A 644 4.01 -39.85 -45.69
N PRO A 645 2.97 -39.17 -46.12
CA PRO A 645 2.96 -37.70 -46.12
C PRO A 645 2.84 -37.21 -44.67
N VAL A 646 3.74 -36.31 -44.27
CA VAL A 646 3.70 -35.64 -43.00
C VAL A 646 3.55 -34.16 -43.27
N THR A 647 2.47 -33.55 -42.74
CA THR A 647 2.24 -32.10 -42.84
C THR A 647 2.70 -31.43 -41.56
N VAL A 648 3.68 -30.55 -41.66
CA VAL A 648 4.13 -29.68 -40.58
C VAL A 648 3.44 -28.34 -40.74
N ARG A 649 2.77 -27.89 -39.69
CA ARG A 649 2.13 -26.58 -39.61
C ARG A 649 3.01 -25.64 -38.79
N ASN A 650 3.26 -24.46 -39.31
CA ASN A 650 3.92 -23.38 -38.62
C ASN A 650 2.92 -22.21 -38.45
N ASN A 651 2.59 -21.86 -37.22
CA ASN A 651 1.68 -20.77 -36.91
C ASN A 651 2.42 -19.45 -36.58
N HIS A 652 3.77 -19.46 -36.64
CA HIS A 652 4.56 -18.24 -36.40
C HIS A 652 4.68 -17.39 -37.67
N PRO A 653 4.93 -16.09 -37.52
CA PRO A 653 5.06 -15.18 -38.66
C PRO A 653 6.33 -15.41 -39.50
N TYR A 654 7.31 -16.15 -38.95
CA TYR A 654 8.60 -16.36 -39.59
C TYR A 654 8.88 -17.84 -39.89
N PRO A 655 9.69 -18.14 -40.92
CA PRO A 655 10.06 -19.51 -41.30
C PRO A 655 10.86 -20.22 -40.22
N VAL A 656 10.55 -21.52 -40.01
CA VAL A 656 11.18 -22.39 -39.00
C VAL A 656 11.87 -23.56 -39.64
N ARG A 657 12.91 -24.07 -38.98
CA ARG A 657 13.60 -25.31 -39.35
C ARG A 657 13.24 -26.39 -38.35
N VAL A 658 12.68 -27.47 -38.81
CA VAL A 658 12.31 -28.63 -37.98
C VAL A 658 12.89 -29.91 -38.54
N LYS A 659 13.18 -30.86 -37.64
CA LYS A 659 13.54 -32.24 -38.00
C LYS A 659 12.38 -33.13 -37.59
N VAL A 660 11.81 -33.82 -38.59
CA VAL A 660 10.76 -34.82 -38.33
C VAL A 660 11.44 -36.22 -38.22
N SER A 661 11.11 -36.93 -37.16
CA SER A 661 11.52 -38.33 -36.95
C SER A 661 10.31 -39.19 -36.64
N SER A 662 10.27 -40.41 -37.20
CA SER A 662 9.24 -41.40 -36.89
C SER A 662 9.83 -42.48 -35.99
N LEU A 663 9.08 -42.89 -34.98
CA LEU A 663 9.34 -44.04 -34.14
C LEU A 663 8.29 -45.10 -34.52
N THR A 664 8.71 -46.31 -34.82
CA THR A 664 7.80 -47.45 -35.01
C THR A 664 7.84 -48.32 -33.76
N ASP A 665 6.70 -48.49 -33.11
CA ASP A 665 6.54 -49.53 -32.09
C ASP A 665 6.49 -50.91 -32.83
N SER A 666 7.48 -51.76 -32.61
CA SER A 666 7.54 -53.11 -33.12
C SER A 666 6.92 -54.11 -32.15
#